data_9cd8d1532abda65b8a2f314231257301
#
_entry.id   9cd8d1532abda65b8a2f314231257301
#
_cell.length_a   1.000
_cell.length_b   1.000
_cell.length_c   1.000
_cell.angle_alpha   90.00
_cell.angle_beta   90.00
_cell.angle_gamma   90.00
#
_symmetry.space_group_name_H-M   'P 1'
#
loop_
_entity.id
_entity.type
_entity.pdbx_description
1 polymer ?
#
loop_
_entity_poly.entity_id
_entity_poly.type
_entity_poly.pdbx_seq_one_letter_code
_entity_poly.pdbx_strand_id
1 'polypeptide(L)'
;MNDDSRGLMGIDSSPQTPDVHVVSRPTTTAPADMAPFLLRVMRSKWSMIACLTMGVAAAIGHHLLYTHLNGREARNQQWWLRLGQLISFIANANFILTALMAHQQVAWRAVGQKGFSIHAVDSLFGATHNIIELFNREAWDKSWFVMFLALYMWFSPLVVILTSAQLFVVPGQKIEDTLCPSVRTLNFSNEEKESWKTKKKAENETLSGRSLSGYNWTAPDGNLAKGAKNNDSIFEYYNVPSPLLDQIAAGVFSSGEATQKNNVSIEICGDGWDCSTTIHFVGPGYKCEELANGVGSDMKSFGDAKAPLNLSVLVPAATYTYFAYIDLGEYMRPQMNVTKGGIPYQLGGSDIPKNLGVFRTEPSIWIGYATVHDYTKEHAMDKESDGWNDDYTPIIFACDHWEVNYTVILNFTAGFQKYDITERDYKRKIIDTTWISWTNESTDGTYDGNYAKPEINYVSPRKDYARYRRIAAYHSLGLKLREKLAGKIKVEKDIIADGAVTTLKLLDRHESLPVHYFQKEVRRTYEDLLITLLSDPQLLAVAWAADPSKLSGTGTGGEDTKYKCERRRKANYFGYGWLVLVAVYTVSSVIVLVGVCFGIDAMTSDGTDAQRVMTFSAIAGATKKVSVDEFDRRETKIRCFTSEKRPGERTYEFRAELQG
;
A
#
# COMPACT_ATOMS: atom_id res chain seq x y z
N MET A 1 -31.63 -3.13 41.39
CA MET A 1 -32.23 -2.28 42.44
C MET A 1 -33.40 -1.58 41.81
N ASN A 2 -34.51 -2.04 42.27
CA ASN A 2 -35.87 -1.46 42.31
C ASN A 2 -36.57 -1.25 40.94
N ASP A 3 -37.55 -2.11 40.63
CA ASP A 3 -38.92 -2.28 41.22
C ASP A 3 -39.83 -1.08 40.91
N ASP A 4 -40.97 -1.17 40.39
CA ASP A 4 -42.16 -1.97 40.67
C ASP A 4 -43.20 -1.74 39.57
N SER A 5 -43.83 -2.71 38.99
CA SER A 5 -44.99 -3.48 39.36
C SER A 5 -46.35 -2.80 39.18
N ARG A 6 -47.18 -3.58 38.46
CA ARG A 6 -48.62 -3.88 38.71
C ARG A 6 -49.73 -2.98 38.20
N GLY A 7 -50.66 -3.65 37.52
CA GLY A 7 -52.07 -3.29 37.47
C GLY A 7 -52.90 -4.08 36.47
N LEU A 8 -53.24 -5.32 36.82
CA LEU A 8 -54.34 -6.10 36.21
C LEU A 8 -55.70 -5.56 36.70
N MET A 9 -56.68 -5.58 35.82
CA MET A 9 -58.14 -5.86 36.01
C MET A 9 -58.89 -5.26 34.80
N GLY A 10 -59.83 -5.87 34.14
CA GLY A 10 -60.73 -6.95 34.41
C GLY A 10 -61.69 -7.10 33.21
N ILE A 11 -62.12 -8.25 33.01
CA ILE A 11 -63.02 -8.74 31.97
C ILE A 11 -64.40 -8.10 32.17
N ASP A 12 -65.07 -7.64 31.08
CA ASP A 12 -66.48 -7.97 30.94
C ASP A 12 -66.91 -7.98 29.46
N SER A 13 -67.68 -8.98 29.13
CA SER A 13 -68.18 -9.43 27.86
C SER A 13 -69.59 -8.89 27.58
N SER A 14 -69.81 -8.35 26.40
CA SER A 14 -71.07 -8.56 25.67
C SER A 14 -71.03 -7.95 24.24
N PRO A 15 -71.64 -8.58 23.23
CA PRO A 15 -71.51 -8.18 21.84
C PRO A 15 -72.59 -7.12 21.50
N GLN A 16 -72.12 -5.95 21.12
CA GLN A 16 -72.99 -4.98 20.45
C GLN A 16 -72.67 -4.95 18.95
N THR A 17 -73.68 -5.19 18.14
CA THR A 17 -73.73 -4.97 16.70
C THR A 17 -73.41 -3.53 16.35
N PRO A 18 -72.49 -3.25 15.44
CA PRO A 18 -72.27 -1.88 15.00
C PRO A 18 -73.28 -1.51 13.92
N ASP A 19 -74.04 -0.48 14.21
CA ASP A 19 -74.83 0.28 13.24
C ASP A 19 -73.94 0.82 12.12
N VAL A 20 -74.28 0.49 10.88
CA VAL A 20 -73.64 1.02 9.68
C VAL A 20 -74.08 2.46 9.47
N HIS A 21 -73.36 3.40 10.03
CA HIS A 21 -73.41 4.80 9.60
C HIS A 21 -72.82 4.93 8.20
N VAL A 22 -73.66 5.16 7.21
CA VAL A 22 -73.27 5.61 5.87
C VAL A 22 -72.72 7.00 6.00
N VAL A 23 -71.38 7.13 6.13
CA VAL A 23 -70.68 8.37 6.01
C VAL A 23 -70.64 8.74 4.52
N SER A 24 -71.44 9.71 4.15
CA SER A 24 -71.32 10.38 2.84
C SER A 24 -69.93 10.99 2.70
N ARG A 25 -69.10 10.40 1.83
CA ARG A 25 -67.79 11.01 1.44
C ARG A 25 -68.02 12.35 0.77
N PRO A 26 -67.22 13.37 1.16
CA PRO A 26 -67.20 14.59 0.38
C PRO A 26 -66.64 14.28 -1.01
N THR A 27 -67.36 14.66 -2.03
CA THR A 27 -66.93 14.65 -3.42
C THR A 27 -65.78 15.66 -3.59
N THR A 28 -64.54 15.22 -3.42
CA THR A 28 -63.40 15.90 -3.98
C THR A 28 -63.44 15.67 -5.49
N THR A 29 -63.82 16.68 -6.22
CA THR A 29 -63.68 16.77 -7.68
C THR A 29 -62.19 16.72 -8.03
N ALA A 30 -61.67 15.53 -8.24
CA ALA A 30 -60.42 15.39 -8.97
C ALA A 30 -60.66 15.75 -10.45
N PRO A 31 -59.70 16.33 -11.15
CA PRO A 31 -59.90 16.74 -12.54
C PRO A 31 -60.24 15.51 -13.38
N ALA A 32 -61.50 15.42 -13.78
CA ALA A 32 -62.11 14.24 -14.42
C ALA A 32 -61.64 14.03 -15.87
N ASP A 33 -60.79 14.91 -16.43
CA ASP A 33 -60.47 14.90 -17.85
C ASP A 33 -59.16 14.22 -18.24
N MET A 34 -58.22 13.95 -17.30
CA MET A 34 -56.96 13.29 -17.61
C MET A 34 -57.02 11.75 -17.61
N ALA A 35 -57.84 11.16 -16.77
CA ALA A 35 -57.96 9.71 -16.66
C ALA A 35 -58.42 9.01 -17.94
N PRO A 36 -59.46 9.46 -18.65
CA PRO A 36 -59.93 8.83 -19.89
C PRO A 36 -58.91 9.02 -21.06
N PHE A 37 -58.21 10.18 -21.07
CA PHE A 37 -57.18 10.42 -22.08
C PHE A 37 -55.97 9.47 -21.89
N LEU A 38 -55.41 9.36 -20.68
CA LEU A 38 -54.32 8.48 -20.34
C LEU A 38 -54.67 7.01 -20.65
N LEU A 39 -55.89 6.55 -20.27
CA LEU A 39 -56.35 5.21 -20.60
C LEU A 39 -56.45 4.96 -22.11
N ARG A 40 -56.87 5.98 -22.89
CA ARG A 40 -56.93 5.91 -24.36
C ARG A 40 -55.53 5.83 -24.97
N VAL A 41 -54.58 6.60 -24.49
CA VAL A 41 -53.16 6.57 -24.91
C VAL A 41 -52.53 5.22 -24.54
N MET A 42 -52.77 4.73 -23.31
CA MET A 42 -52.23 3.45 -22.85
C MET A 42 -52.81 2.27 -23.60
N ARG A 43 -53.97 2.39 -24.22
CA ARG A 43 -54.58 1.33 -25.05
C ARG A 43 -54.30 1.45 -26.55
N SER A 44 -53.46 2.41 -26.93
CA SER A 44 -53.04 2.60 -28.32
C SER A 44 -51.90 1.70 -28.70
N LYS A 45 -51.76 1.36 -29.99
CA LYS A 45 -50.54 0.69 -30.55
C LYS A 45 -49.24 1.44 -30.20
N TRP A 46 -49.30 2.76 -30.03
CA TRP A 46 -48.19 3.60 -29.70
C TRP A 46 -47.60 3.32 -28.30
N SER A 47 -48.40 2.81 -27.36
CA SER A 47 -47.91 2.48 -26.02
C SER A 47 -46.93 1.31 -26.03
N MET A 48 -47.14 0.30 -26.89
CA MET A 48 -46.19 -0.80 -27.04
C MET A 48 -44.84 -0.29 -27.58
N ILE A 49 -44.87 0.61 -28.56
CA ILE A 49 -43.66 1.23 -29.12
C ILE A 49 -42.97 2.11 -28.07
N ALA A 50 -43.73 2.92 -27.34
CA ALA A 50 -43.20 3.80 -26.30
C ALA A 50 -42.52 3.00 -25.18
N CYS A 51 -43.16 1.94 -24.68
CA CYS A 51 -42.54 1.08 -23.65
C CYS A 51 -41.29 0.37 -24.17
N LEU A 52 -41.30 -0.14 -25.40
CA LEU A 52 -40.11 -0.75 -26.01
C LEU A 52 -38.97 0.27 -26.10
N THR A 53 -39.25 1.48 -26.62
CA THR A 53 -38.21 2.52 -26.75
C THR A 53 -37.66 2.97 -25.38
N MET A 54 -38.51 3.08 -24.35
CA MET A 54 -38.07 3.35 -22.98
C MET A 54 -37.22 2.23 -22.40
N GLY A 55 -37.59 0.98 -22.65
CA GLY A 55 -36.81 -0.18 -22.23
C GLY A 55 -35.42 -0.20 -22.87
N VAL A 56 -35.34 0.04 -24.18
CA VAL A 56 -34.08 0.11 -24.92
C VAL A 56 -33.24 1.33 -24.46
N ALA A 57 -33.87 2.48 -24.29
CA ALA A 57 -33.18 3.67 -23.79
C ALA A 57 -32.59 3.44 -22.38
N ALA A 58 -33.35 2.81 -21.49
CA ALA A 58 -32.87 2.44 -20.17
C ALA A 58 -31.71 1.40 -20.25
N ALA A 59 -31.76 0.43 -21.15
CA ALA A 59 -30.68 -0.54 -21.37
C ALA A 59 -29.41 0.14 -21.88
N ILE A 60 -29.53 1.08 -22.82
CA ILE A 60 -28.40 1.90 -23.31
C ILE A 60 -27.86 2.77 -22.17
N GLY A 61 -28.71 3.43 -21.41
CA GLY A 61 -28.31 4.23 -20.24
C GLY A 61 -27.56 3.40 -19.21
N HIS A 62 -28.00 2.16 -18.97
CA HIS A 62 -27.32 1.21 -18.09
C HIS A 62 -25.92 0.86 -18.59
N HIS A 63 -25.79 0.55 -19.88
CA HIS A 63 -24.49 0.29 -20.50
C HIS A 63 -23.55 1.50 -20.39
N LEU A 64 -24.03 2.69 -20.71
CA LEU A 64 -23.23 3.91 -20.62
C LEU A 64 -22.80 4.23 -19.18
N LEU A 65 -23.68 4.03 -18.20
CA LEU A 65 -23.36 4.20 -16.80
C LEU A 65 -22.22 3.27 -16.36
N TYR A 66 -22.32 1.97 -16.70
CA TYR A 66 -21.30 0.99 -16.32
C TYR A 66 -19.98 1.20 -17.07
N THR A 67 -20.04 1.61 -18.33
CA THR A 67 -18.84 2.00 -19.10
C THR A 67 -18.16 3.21 -18.48
N HIS A 68 -18.93 4.20 -18.01
CA HIS A 68 -18.38 5.38 -17.35
C HIS A 68 -17.74 5.07 -15.97
N LEU A 69 -18.27 4.10 -15.26
CA LEU A 69 -17.75 3.67 -13.96
C LEU A 69 -16.53 2.74 -14.10
N ASN A 70 -16.41 2.02 -15.19
CA ASN A 70 -15.35 1.05 -15.41
C ASN A 70 -13.95 1.66 -15.24
N GLY A 71 -13.11 1.03 -14.42
CA GLY A 71 -11.76 1.50 -14.12
C GLY A 71 -11.68 2.69 -13.14
N ARG A 72 -12.80 3.19 -12.64
CA ARG A 72 -12.82 4.27 -11.64
C ARG A 72 -12.76 3.72 -10.22
N GLU A 73 -12.21 4.53 -9.30
CA GLU A 73 -12.21 4.20 -7.86
C GLU A 73 -13.64 4.00 -7.35
N ALA A 74 -13.89 2.89 -6.70
CA ALA A 74 -15.21 2.49 -6.24
C ALA A 74 -15.65 3.25 -4.97
N ARG A 75 -15.75 4.60 -5.08
CA ARG A 75 -16.32 5.45 -4.04
C ARG A 75 -17.83 5.27 -4.00
N ASN A 76 -18.41 5.20 -2.81
CA ASN A 76 -19.86 5.00 -2.63
C ASN A 76 -20.38 3.76 -3.39
N GLN A 77 -19.62 2.68 -3.34
CA GLN A 77 -19.85 1.43 -4.06
C GLN A 77 -21.32 0.98 -4.02
N GLN A 78 -21.94 0.96 -2.84
CA GLN A 78 -23.31 0.49 -2.68
C GLN A 78 -24.33 1.33 -3.45
N TRP A 79 -24.13 2.65 -3.52
CA TRP A 79 -25.01 3.54 -4.26
C TRP A 79 -25.02 3.22 -5.76
N TRP A 80 -23.84 3.07 -6.36
CA TRP A 80 -23.73 2.80 -7.80
C TRP A 80 -24.25 1.41 -8.17
N LEU A 81 -24.03 0.41 -7.33
CA LEU A 81 -24.60 -0.93 -7.53
C LEU A 81 -26.13 -0.91 -7.46
N ARG A 82 -26.72 -0.20 -6.49
CA ARG A 82 -28.18 -0.04 -6.37
C ARG A 82 -28.76 0.75 -7.53
N LEU A 83 -28.09 1.78 -8.00
CA LEU A 83 -28.52 2.55 -9.17
C LEU A 83 -28.54 1.68 -10.43
N GLY A 84 -27.52 0.85 -10.64
CA GLY A 84 -27.50 -0.13 -11.71
C GLY A 84 -28.66 -1.12 -11.63
N GLN A 85 -28.96 -1.66 -10.46
CA GLN A 85 -30.11 -2.52 -10.24
C GLN A 85 -31.44 -1.82 -10.56
N LEU A 86 -31.60 -0.56 -10.14
CA LEU A 86 -32.79 0.23 -10.44
C LEU A 86 -32.99 0.43 -11.95
N ILE A 87 -31.92 0.79 -12.68
CA ILE A 87 -31.99 0.98 -14.13
C ILE A 87 -32.30 -0.35 -14.83
N SER A 88 -31.69 -1.43 -14.39
CA SER A 88 -31.98 -2.78 -14.90
C SER A 88 -33.44 -3.16 -14.67
N PHE A 89 -33.97 -2.88 -13.50
CA PHE A 89 -35.39 -3.11 -13.19
C PHE A 89 -36.31 -2.29 -14.09
N ILE A 90 -36.01 -0.99 -14.30
CA ILE A 90 -36.79 -0.11 -15.18
C ILE A 90 -36.77 -0.63 -16.63
N ALA A 91 -35.61 -1.03 -17.15
CA ALA A 91 -35.48 -1.61 -18.47
C ALA A 91 -36.33 -2.87 -18.62
N ASN A 92 -36.17 -3.80 -17.68
CA ASN A 92 -36.92 -5.07 -17.68
C ASN A 92 -38.43 -4.89 -17.53
N ALA A 93 -38.87 -3.98 -16.63
CA ALA A 93 -40.28 -3.68 -16.44
C ALA A 93 -40.93 -3.19 -17.72
N ASN A 94 -40.24 -2.34 -18.49
CA ASN A 94 -40.71 -1.86 -19.78
C ASN A 94 -40.77 -2.99 -20.84
N PHE A 95 -39.77 -3.89 -20.87
CA PHE A 95 -39.80 -5.06 -21.74
C PHE A 95 -40.96 -6.00 -21.40
N ILE A 96 -41.18 -6.31 -20.12
CA ILE A 96 -42.29 -7.14 -19.65
C ILE A 96 -43.63 -6.49 -20.03
N LEU A 97 -43.82 -5.21 -19.76
CA LEU A 97 -45.04 -4.51 -20.06
C LEU A 97 -45.34 -4.54 -21.57
N THR A 98 -44.34 -4.35 -22.39
CA THR A 98 -44.45 -4.43 -23.85
C THR A 98 -44.80 -5.87 -24.30
N ALA A 99 -44.09 -6.86 -23.75
CA ALA A 99 -44.37 -8.27 -24.05
C ALA A 99 -45.77 -8.69 -23.64
N LEU A 100 -46.27 -8.24 -22.48
CA LEU A 100 -47.62 -8.49 -22.00
C LEU A 100 -48.67 -7.90 -22.93
N MET A 101 -48.50 -6.64 -23.35
CA MET A 101 -49.38 -6.00 -24.31
C MET A 101 -49.39 -6.75 -25.66
N ALA A 102 -48.23 -7.11 -26.19
CA ALA A 102 -48.12 -7.89 -27.41
C ALA A 102 -48.75 -9.28 -27.29
N HIS A 103 -48.45 -9.97 -26.20
CA HIS A 103 -49.03 -11.29 -25.87
C HIS A 103 -50.57 -11.27 -25.92
N GLN A 104 -51.18 -10.29 -25.26
CA GLN A 104 -52.66 -10.18 -25.25
C GLN A 104 -53.22 -9.97 -26.64
N GLN A 105 -52.64 -9.14 -27.49
CA GLN A 105 -53.14 -8.90 -28.86
C GLN A 105 -53.02 -10.15 -29.74
N VAL A 106 -51.86 -10.84 -29.67
CA VAL A 106 -51.63 -12.06 -30.44
C VAL A 106 -52.52 -13.20 -29.97
N ALA A 107 -52.77 -13.31 -28.63
CA ALA A 107 -53.70 -14.31 -28.05
C ALA A 107 -55.13 -14.11 -28.55
N TRP A 108 -55.65 -12.89 -28.53
CA TRP A 108 -56.98 -12.57 -29.07
C TRP A 108 -57.10 -12.90 -30.56
N ARG A 109 -56.08 -12.58 -31.35
CA ARG A 109 -56.07 -12.98 -32.79
C ARG A 109 -56.06 -14.46 -32.98
N ALA A 110 -55.27 -15.19 -32.21
CA ALA A 110 -55.20 -16.66 -32.28
C ALA A 110 -56.55 -17.31 -32.02
N VAL A 111 -57.26 -16.90 -30.95
CA VAL A 111 -58.58 -17.38 -30.61
C VAL A 111 -59.65 -16.98 -31.65
N GLY A 112 -59.48 -15.83 -32.34
CA GLY A 112 -60.36 -15.42 -33.43
C GLY A 112 -60.17 -16.20 -34.74
N GLN A 113 -58.97 -16.74 -34.99
CA GLN A 113 -58.62 -17.45 -36.21
C GLN A 113 -58.78 -18.97 -36.11
N LYS A 114 -58.54 -19.54 -34.90
CA LYS A 114 -58.50 -20.98 -34.69
C LYS A 114 -59.47 -21.37 -33.59
N GLY A 115 -60.12 -22.51 -33.72
CA GLY A 115 -60.90 -23.10 -32.63
C GLY A 115 -60.00 -23.74 -31.58
N PHE A 116 -60.18 -23.35 -30.32
CA PHE A 116 -59.46 -23.87 -29.13
C PHE A 116 -60.44 -24.56 -28.18
N SER A 117 -59.98 -25.53 -27.44
CA SER A 117 -60.70 -26.02 -26.26
C SER A 117 -60.74 -24.89 -25.20
N ILE A 118 -61.77 -24.92 -24.35
CA ILE A 118 -61.91 -23.92 -23.25
C ILE A 118 -60.65 -23.93 -22.41
N HIS A 119 -60.13 -25.11 -22.09
CA HIS A 119 -58.90 -25.25 -21.32
C HIS A 119 -57.68 -24.62 -22.02
N ALA A 120 -57.57 -24.72 -23.34
CA ALA A 120 -56.49 -24.08 -24.10
C ALA A 120 -56.63 -22.56 -24.15
N VAL A 121 -57.85 -22.02 -24.17
CA VAL A 121 -58.08 -20.56 -24.07
C VAL A 121 -57.68 -20.04 -22.69
N ASP A 122 -58.06 -20.76 -21.62
CA ASP A 122 -57.64 -20.42 -20.24
C ASP A 122 -56.12 -20.41 -20.13
N SER A 123 -55.45 -21.40 -20.71
CA SER A 123 -54.00 -21.49 -20.74
C SER A 123 -53.36 -20.37 -21.53
N LEU A 124 -53.88 -19.99 -22.70
CA LEU A 124 -53.37 -18.89 -23.50
C LEU A 124 -53.34 -17.56 -22.74
N PHE A 125 -54.37 -17.25 -21.99
CA PHE A 125 -54.44 -16.02 -21.22
C PHE A 125 -53.87 -16.13 -19.81
N GLY A 126 -53.94 -17.31 -19.21
CA GLY A 126 -53.46 -17.63 -17.87
C GLY A 126 -51.93 -17.84 -17.79
N ALA A 127 -51.28 -18.24 -18.88
CA ALA A 127 -49.84 -18.58 -18.93
C ALA A 127 -48.92 -17.46 -18.45
N THR A 128 -49.32 -16.19 -18.50
CA THR A 128 -48.55 -15.06 -17.99
C THR A 128 -48.53 -14.95 -16.48
N HIS A 129 -49.49 -15.59 -15.80
CA HIS A 129 -49.71 -15.49 -14.35
C HIS A 129 -49.59 -16.84 -13.63
N ASN A 130 -49.84 -17.93 -14.35
CA ASN A 130 -49.77 -19.28 -13.82
C ASN A 130 -48.83 -20.14 -14.69
N ILE A 131 -47.71 -20.60 -14.11
CA ILE A 131 -46.71 -21.39 -14.82
C ILE A 131 -47.23 -22.76 -15.29
N ILE A 132 -48.26 -23.32 -14.60
CA ILE A 132 -48.83 -24.61 -14.96
C ILE A 132 -49.49 -24.54 -16.32
N GLU A 133 -50.09 -23.41 -16.69
CA GLU A 133 -50.71 -23.17 -17.99
C GLU A 133 -49.75 -23.22 -19.17
N LEU A 134 -48.44 -23.04 -18.91
CA LEU A 134 -47.40 -23.20 -19.94
C LEU A 134 -47.28 -24.67 -20.43
N PHE A 135 -47.77 -25.63 -19.70
CA PHE A 135 -47.67 -27.05 -20.11
C PHE A 135 -48.81 -27.52 -21.00
N ASN A 136 -49.74 -26.64 -21.39
CA ASN A 136 -50.84 -27.02 -22.28
C ASN A 136 -50.34 -27.22 -23.71
N ARG A 137 -50.37 -28.49 -24.18
CA ARG A 137 -49.86 -28.88 -25.48
C ARG A 137 -50.67 -28.26 -26.64
N GLU A 138 -52.00 -28.17 -26.51
CA GLU A 138 -52.85 -27.59 -27.55
C GLU A 138 -52.55 -26.11 -27.77
N ALA A 139 -52.27 -25.36 -26.68
CA ALA A 139 -51.91 -23.96 -26.76
C ALA A 139 -50.57 -23.77 -27.50
N TRP A 140 -49.58 -24.64 -27.28
CA TRP A 140 -48.33 -24.64 -28.02
C TRP A 140 -48.48 -24.99 -29.50
N ASP A 141 -49.20 -26.05 -29.81
CA ASP A 141 -49.39 -26.54 -31.18
C ASP A 141 -50.12 -25.50 -32.05
N LYS A 142 -51.12 -24.83 -31.47
CA LYS A 142 -51.96 -23.89 -32.22
C LYS A 142 -51.45 -22.45 -32.18
N SER A 143 -50.72 -22.06 -31.10
CA SER A 143 -50.26 -20.68 -30.87
C SER A 143 -48.93 -20.60 -30.15
N TRP A 144 -47.89 -21.26 -30.70
CA TRP A 144 -46.56 -21.38 -30.09
C TRP A 144 -45.94 -20.02 -29.72
N PHE A 145 -46.17 -18.95 -30.50
CA PHE A 145 -45.58 -17.63 -30.28
C PHE A 145 -46.19 -16.95 -29.03
N VAL A 146 -47.47 -17.09 -28.78
CA VAL A 146 -48.12 -16.60 -27.54
C VAL A 146 -47.53 -17.29 -26.31
N MET A 147 -47.38 -18.59 -26.38
CA MET A 147 -46.78 -19.35 -25.28
C MET A 147 -45.32 -19.03 -25.07
N PHE A 148 -44.57 -18.76 -26.17
CA PHE A 148 -43.18 -18.32 -26.09
C PHE A 148 -43.03 -16.93 -25.44
N LEU A 149 -43.92 -15.99 -25.72
CA LEU A 149 -43.93 -14.70 -25.04
C LEU A 149 -44.27 -14.85 -23.54
N ALA A 150 -45.19 -15.71 -23.18
CA ALA A 150 -45.47 -16.03 -21.78
C ALA A 150 -44.25 -16.64 -21.09
N LEU A 151 -43.55 -17.58 -21.73
CA LEU A 151 -42.32 -18.18 -21.23
C LEU A 151 -41.22 -17.14 -21.04
N TYR A 152 -41.05 -16.21 -21.99
CA TYR A 152 -40.10 -15.09 -21.84
C TYR A 152 -40.40 -14.27 -20.59
N MET A 153 -41.68 -13.97 -20.29
CA MET A 153 -42.03 -13.21 -19.09
C MET A 153 -41.62 -13.91 -17.79
N TRP A 154 -41.73 -15.25 -17.73
CA TRP A 154 -41.27 -16.03 -16.58
C TRP A 154 -39.73 -16.01 -16.43
N PHE A 155 -38.96 -15.97 -17.53
CA PHE A 155 -37.50 -15.85 -17.48
C PHE A 155 -37.01 -14.42 -17.31
N SER A 156 -37.86 -13.41 -17.45
CA SER A 156 -37.48 -12.00 -17.38
C SER A 156 -36.77 -11.56 -16.08
N PRO A 157 -37.04 -12.15 -14.87
CA PRO A 157 -36.27 -11.80 -13.67
C PRO A 157 -34.78 -12.09 -13.82
N LEU A 158 -34.39 -13.07 -14.65
CA LEU A 158 -32.98 -13.36 -14.95
C LEU A 158 -32.30 -12.20 -15.67
N VAL A 159 -33.03 -11.40 -16.45
CA VAL A 159 -32.49 -10.22 -17.10
C VAL A 159 -31.94 -9.24 -16.05
N VAL A 160 -32.70 -8.99 -14.98
CA VAL A 160 -32.27 -8.09 -13.90
C VAL A 160 -31.06 -8.66 -13.15
N ILE A 161 -31.09 -9.96 -12.83
CA ILE A 161 -30.02 -10.61 -12.10
C ILE A 161 -28.72 -10.59 -12.92
N LEU A 162 -28.79 -11.01 -14.18
CA LEU A 162 -27.60 -11.12 -15.03
C LEU A 162 -27.02 -9.76 -15.39
N THR A 163 -27.85 -8.75 -15.67
CA THR A 163 -27.36 -7.43 -16.08
C THR A 163 -26.83 -6.60 -14.91
N SER A 164 -27.48 -6.68 -13.73
CA SER A 164 -27.01 -5.96 -12.55
C SER A 164 -25.70 -6.53 -12.00
N ALA A 165 -25.45 -7.84 -12.15
CA ALA A 165 -24.22 -8.49 -11.72
C ALA A 165 -22.99 -8.12 -12.57
N GLN A 166 -23.15 -7.42 -13.68
CA GLN A 166 -22.04 -7.10 -14.58
C GLN A 166 -21.17 -5.92 -14.08
N LEU A 167 -21.59 -5.17 -13.09
CA LEU A 167 -20.75 -4.24 -12.35
C LEU A 167 -20.23 -4.93 -11.10
N PHE A 168 -18.94 -5.13 -11.03
CA PHE A 168 -18.27 -5.77 -9.88
C PHE A 168 -17.12 -4.89 -9.39
N VAL A 169 -16.57 -5.23 -8.23
CA VAL A 169 -15.49 -4.48 -7.62
C VAL A 169 -14.24 -5.33 -7.57
N VAL A 170 -13.14 -4.77 -8.08
CA VAL A 170 -11.83 -5.42 -8.12
C VAL A 170 -10.90 -4.68 -7.16
N PRO A 171 -10.20 -5.38 -6.26
CA PRO A 171 -9.16 -4.75 -5.46
C PRO A 171 -8.00 -4.31 -6.36
N GLY A 172 -7.49 -3.13 -6.10
CA GLY A 172 -6.36 -2.55 -6.82
C GLY A 172 -5.53 -1.65 -5.91
N GLN A 173 -4.59 -0.95 -6.52
CA GLN A 173 -3.76 0.05 -5.84
C GLN A 173 -3.91 1.39 -6.55
N LYS A 174 -4.13 2.43 -5.78
CA LYS A 174 -4.02 3.80 -6.26
C LYS A 174 -2.59 4.27 -6.05
N ILE A 175 -1.92 4.63 -7.13
CA ILE A 175 -0.56 5.18 -7.13
C ILE A 175 -0.67 6.62 -7.59
N GLU A 176 0.00 7.52 -6.87
CA GLU A 176 0.09 8.94 -7.26
C GLU A 176 1.43 9.56 -6.89
N ASP A 177 2.01 10.28 -7.83
CA ASP A 177 3.17 11.12 -7.57
C ASP A 177 2.73 12.40 -6.88
N THR A 178 3.38 12.71 -5.76
CA THR A 178 3.03 13.87 -4.94
C THR A 178 4.26 14.43 -4.21
N LEU A 179 4.03 15.41 -3.38
CA LEU A 179 5.05 15.96 -2.49
C LEU A 179 4.73 15.56 -1.05
N CYS A 180 5.59 14.73 -0.47
CA CYS A 180 5.49 14.29 0.92
C CYS A 180 6.15 15.31 1.86
N PRO A 181 5.51 15.65 2.98
CA PRO A 181 6.13 16.49 4.00
C PRO A 181 7.17 15.71 4.81
N SER A 182 8.01 16.42 5.53
CA SER A 182 8.88 15.87 6.59
C SER A 182 9.90 14.81 6.14
N VAL A 183 10.21 14.71 4.86
CA VAL A 183 11.26 13.82 4.37
C VAL A 183 12.63 14.38 4.78
N ARG A 184 13.43 13.54 5.46
CA ARG A 184 14.76 13.90 5.96
C ARG A 184 15.86 13.27 5.11
N THR A 185 17.02 13.93 5.11
CA THR A 185 18.26 13.43 4.53
C THR A 185 19.43 13.73 5.46
N LEU A 186 20.63 13.22 5.13
CA LEU A 186 21.84 13.52 5.85
C LEU A 186 22.65 14.62 5.13
N ASN A 187 23.14 15.58 5.89
CA ASN A 187 24.08 16.58 5.40
C ASN A 187 25.15 16.87 6.46
N PHE A 188 26.26 16.17 6.36
CA PHE A 188 27.37 16.32 7.30
C PHE A 188 28.11 17.65 7.18
N SER A 189 27.89 18.46 6.11
CA SER A 189 28.41 19.83 6.04
C SER A 189 27.80 20.75 7.11
N ASN A 190 26.68 20.35 7.72
CA ASN A 190 26.13 21.11 8.83
C ASN A 190 26.97 21.00 10.10
N GLU A 191 27.75 19.93 10.28
CA GLU A 191 28.72 19.80 11.37
C GLU A 191 29.82 20.87 11.27
N GLU A 192 30.12 21.37 10.07
CA GLU A 192 31.11 22.41 9.83
C GLU A 192 30.68 23.80 10.31
N LYS A 193 29.39 24.08 10.30
CA LYS A 193 28.79 25.41 10.51
C LYS A 193 28.66 25.79 11.98
N GLU A 194 28.56 24.82 12.88
CA GLU A 194 28.40 25.13 14.30
C GLU A 194 29.73 25.41 14.98
N SER A 195 29.78 26.53 15.66
CA SER A 195 30.88 26.87 16.58
C SER A 195 30.31 27.14 17.95
N TRP A 196 30.65 26.29 18.93
CA TRP A 196 30.23 26.51 20.31
C TRP A 196 30.83 27.81 20.90
N LYS A 197 31.95 28.31 20.32
CA LYS A 197 32.60 29.58 20.70
C LYS A 197 31.76 30.79 20.33
N THR A 198 30.92 30.68 19.33
CA THR A 198 30.14 31.81 18.77
C THR A 198 28.66 31.71 19.12
N LYS A 199 28.27 31.00 20.15
CA LYS A 199 26.89 31.08 20.66
C LYS A 199 26.58 32.51 21.09
N LYS A 200 26.42 33.40 20.11
CA LYS A 200 25.56 34.55 20.28
C LYS A 200 24.17 33.94 20.49
N LYS A 201 23.62 34.17 21.69
CA LYS A 201 22.17 34.02 21.87
C LYS A 201 21.51 34.91 20.84
N ALA A 202 21.18 34.36 19.69
CA ALA A 202 20.13 34.91 18.86
C ALA A 202 18.87 34.73 19.68
N GLU A 203 18.22 35.80 20.02
CA GLU A 203 17.10 35.85 20.99
C GLU A 203 15.88 34.98 20.62
N ASN A 204 15.90 34.28 19.48
CA ASN A 204 14.79 33.45 18.99
C ASN A 204 15.18 32.10 18.34
N GLU A 205 16.42 31.69 18.33
CA GLU A 205 16.79 30.37 17.80
C GLU A 205 17.15 29.40 18.94
N THR A 206 16.15 28.69 19.42
CA THR A 206 16.25 27.75 20.53
C THR A 206 16.77 26.36 20.14
N LEU A 207 17.25 26.14 18.93
CA LEU A 207 17.66 24.82 18.44
C LEU A 207 19.07 24.87 17.85
N SER A 208 20.07 24.80 18.73
CA SER A 208 21.39 24.32 18.33
C SER A 208 21.26 22.80 18.10
N GLY A 209 21.46 22.31 16.86
CA GLY A 209 21.55 20.89 16.58
C GLY A 209 22.68 20.25 17.38
N ARG A 210 22.55 18.96 17.68
CA ARG A 210 23.55 18.21 18.44
C ARG A 210 24.56 17.59 17.49
N SER A 211 25.85 17.86 17.73
CA SER A 211 26.95 17.23 16.99
C SER A 211 27.06 15.74 17.32
N LEU A 212 27.54 14.95 16.35
CA LEU A 212 27.92 13.55 16.54
C LEU A 212 29.21 13.39 17.35
N SER A 213 29.96 14.49 17.54
CA SER A 213 31.27 14.49 18.21
C SER A 213 31.27 15.37 19.45
N GLY A 214 31.94 14.91 20.48
CA GLY A 214 32.31 15.70 21.65
C GLY A 214 33.70 16.28 21.53
N TYR A 215 33.86 17.53 21.96
CA TYR A 215 35.10 18.29 21.83
C TYR A 215 35.62 18.75 23.17
N ASN A 216 36.94 18.70 23.34
CA ASN A 216 37.65 19.42 24.38
C ASN A 216 38.27 20.67 23.78
N TRP A 217 38.68 21.59 24.64
CA TRP A 217 39.33 22.81 24.26
C TRP A 217 40.52 23.08 25.17
N THR A 218 41.55 23.76 24.62
CA THR A 218 42.70 24.17 25.40
C THR A 218 42.56 25.63 25.77
N ALA A 219 42.89 25.97 27.00
CA ALA A 219 43.07 27.36 27.43
C ALA A 219 44.50 27.50 27.93
N PRO A 220 45.28 28.43 27.40
CA PRO A 220 46.54 28.77 28.01
C PRO A 220 46.25 29.49 29.32
N ASP A 221 46.82 29.06 30.42
CA ASP A 221 46.72 29.59 31.77
C ASP A 221 45.38 30.17 32.25
N GLY A 222 44.91 29.81 33.41
CA GLY A 222 43.56 30.11 33.96
C GLY A 222 43.14 31.59 34.05
N ASN A 223 43.83 32.50 33.37
CA ASN A 223 43.53 33.93 33.26
C ASN A 223 42.90 34.39 31.95
N LEU A 224 42.64 33.49 31.01
CA LEU A 224 42.13 33.84 29.69
C LEU A 224 40.63 34.20 29.61
N ALA A 225 39.91 34.08 30.69
CA ALA A 225 38.52 34.57 30.77
C ALA A 225 38.42 36.12 30.69
N LYS A 226 39.52 36.85 30.77
CA LYS A 226 39.53 38.31 30.77
C LYS A 226 40.33 38.89 29.58
N GLY A 227 39.82 38.71 28.35
CA GLY A 227 40.19 39.63 27.28
C GLY A 227 41.32 39.24 26.33
N ALA A 228 41.67 37.97 26.17
CA ALA A 228 42.64 37.54 25.16
C ALA A 228 42.09 37.74 23.73
N LYS A 229 42.69 38.65 23.01
CA LYS A 229 42.35 38.98 21.61
C LYS A 229 42.94 38.03 20.58
N ASN A 230 43.77 37.07 20.97
CA ASN A 230 44.45 36.17 20.03
C ASN A 230 43.82 34.78 20.03
N ASN A 231 43.22 34.43 18.90
CA ASN A 231 42.62 33.12 18.63
C ASN A 231 43.61 31.94 18.67
N ASP A 232 44.92 32.18 18.73
CA ASP A 232 45.95 31.14 18.63
C ASP A 232 46.17 30.34 19.92
N SER A 233 45.68 30.85 21.04
CA SER A 233 45.91 30.25 22.35
C SER A 233 44.79 29.29 22.81
N ILE A 234 43.61 29.36 22.20
CA ILE A 234 42.47 28.46 22.51
C ILE A 234 42.06 27.77 21.23
N PHE A 235 42.13 26.48 21.20
CA PHE A 235 41.55 25.68 20.11
C PHE A 235 40.77 24.48 20.64
N GLU A 236 39.79 24.11 19.84
CA GLU A 236 38.92 22.98 20.07
C GLU A 236 39.48 21.76 19.35
N TYR A 237 39.44 20.60 19.99
CA TYR A 237 39.90 19.35 19.39
C TYR A 237 38.93 18.21 19.78
N TYR A 238 38.85 17.19 18.91
CA TYR A 238 38.02 16.02 19.12
C TYR A 238 38.44 15.28 20.39
N ASN A 239 37.44 14.83 21.16
CA ASN A 239 37.68 14.07 22.37
C ASN A 239 37.06 12.67 22.29
N VAL A 240 35.72 12.58 22.11
CA VAL A 240 34.97 11.34 22.10
C VAL A 240 33.75 11.50 21.19
N PRO A 241 33.10 10.40 20.77
CA PRO A 241 31.76 10.45 20.21
C PRO A 241 30.79 11.14 21.18
N SER A 242 29.75 11.75 20.67
CA SER A 242 28.73 12.35 21.54
C SER A 242 27.91 11.27 22.28
N PRO A 243 27.46 11.53 23.50
CA PRO A 243 26.62 10.57 24.23
C PRO A 243 25.33 10.18 23.49
N LEU A 244 24.80 11.08 22.66
CA LEU A 244 23.63 10.79 21.83
C LEU A 244 23.97 9.76 20.74
N LEU A 245 25.13 9.89 20.10
CA LEU A 245 25.60 8.89 19.14
C LEU A 245 25.82 7.53 19.83
N ASP A 246 26.34 7.52 21.05
CA ASP A 246 26.52 6.29 21.83
C ASP A 246 25.19 5.56 22.04
N GLN A 247 24.13 6.28 22.38
CA GLN A 247 22.78 5.71 22.57
C GLN A 247 22.21 5.18 21.25
N ILE A 248 22.33 5.94 20.16
CA ILE A 248 21.86 5.52 18.83
C ILE A 248 22.60 4.25 18.39
N ALA A 249 23.93 4.26 18.47
CA ALA A 249 24.76 3.12 18.07
C ALA A 249 24.47 1.87 18.90
N ALA A 250 24.29 2.00 20.22
CA ALA A 250 23.92 0.88 21.09
C ALA A 250 22.57 0.28 20.68
N GLY A 251 21.59 1.09 20.33
CA GLY A 251 20.29 0.64 19.83
C GLY A 251 20.41 -0.18 18.54
N VAL A 252 21.12 0.35 17.54
CA VAL A 252 21.32 -0.32 16.25
C VAL A 252 22.07 -1.64 16.40
N PHE A 253 23.17 -1.63 17.11
CA PHE A 253 24.03 -2.81 17.24
C PHE A 253 23.36 -3.93 18.05
N SER A 254 22.50 -3.59 19.02
CA SER A 254 21.73 -4.59 19.76
C SER A 254 20.53 -5.13 18.98
N SER A 255 19.85 -4.27 18.20
CA SER A 255 18.71 -4.70 17.38
C SER A 255 19.15 -5.44 16.11
N GLY A 256 20.33 -5.10 15.54
CA GLY A 256 20.84 -5.59 14.26
C GLY A 256 20.06 -5.04 13.06
N GLU A 257 19.34 -3.94 13.25
CA GLU A 257 18.52 -3.27 12.23
C GLU A 257 18.52 -1.76 12.51
N ALA A 258 18.29 -0.98 11.46
CA ALA A 258 18.10 0.46 11.61
C ALA A 258 16.89 0.75 12.51
N THR A 259 17.11 1.51 13.58
CA THR A 259 16.06 1.91 14.51
C THR A 259 15.23 3.03 13.90
N GLN A 260 13.91 2.95 14.06
CA GLN A 260 12.96 3.87 13.44
C GLN A 260 12.03 4.50 14.47
N LYS A 261 11.59 5.72 14.16
CA LYS A 261 10.53 6.37 14.90
C LYS A 261 9.19 5.67 14.59
N ASN A 262 8.37 5.44 15.61
CA ASN A 262 7.03 4.89 15.42
C ASN A 262 6.15 5.83 14.57
N ASN A 263 5.32 5.24 13.71
CA ASN A 263 4.34 5.95 12.88
C ASN A 263 4.94 6.95 11.87
N VAL A 264 6.19 6.77 11.45
CA VAL A 264 6.86 7.63 10.45
C VAL A 264 6.10 7.67 9.13
N SER A 265 5.47 6.55 8.72
CA SER A 265 4.68 6.51 7.49
C SER A 265 3.48 7.47 7.53
N ILE A 266 2.82 7.63 8.68
CA ILE A 266 1.70 8.57 8.83
C ILE A 266 2.18 10.02 8.72
N GLU A 267 3.34 10.33 9.34
CA GLU A 267 3.94 11.67 9.30
C GLU A 267 4.30 12.07 7.85
N ILE A 268 4.84 11.14 7.07
CA ILE A 268 5.39 11.42 5.73
C ILE A 268 4.36 11.18 4.63
N CYS A 269 3.66 10.05 4.65
CA CYS A 269 2.75 9.67 3.57
C CYS A 269 1.31 10.16 3.78
N GLY A 270 0.93 10.45 5.03
CA GLY A 270 -0.45 10.70 5.43
C GLY A 270 -1.19 9.42 5.84
N ASP A 271 -2.31 9.60 6.54
CA ASP A 271 -3.08 8.47 7.07
C ASP A 271 -3.64 7.57 5.95
N GLY A 272 -3.46 6.26 6.13
CA GLY A 272 -3.92 5.24 5.18
C GLY A 272 -3.13 5.16 3.87
N TRP A 273 -1.97 5.84 3.78
CA TRP A 273 -1.08 5.77 2.63
C TRP A 273 0.26 5.14 2.99
N ASP A 274 0.74 4.30 2.10
CA ASP A 274 2.15 3.92 2.00
C ASP A 274 2.84 4.85 0.99
N CYS A 275 4.14 5.10 1.15
CA CYS A 275 4.87 5.87 0.15
C CYS A 275 6.33 5.47 0.04
N SER A 276 6.93 5.85 -1.08
CA SER A 276 8.36 5.70 -1.31
C SER A 276 8.97 7.00 -1.80
N THR A 277 10.20 7.23 -1.40
CA THR A 277 10.97 8.40 -1.84
C THR A 277 12.45 8.04 -1.96
N THR A 278 13.17 8.74 -2.83
CA THR A 278 14.60 8.54 -3.01
C THR A 278 15.34 9.76 -2.48
N ILE A 279 16.26 9.55 -1.54
CA ILE A 279 17.11 10.59 -1.00
C ILE A 279 18.55 10.39 -1.46
N HIS A 280 19.29 11.48 -1.53
CA HIS A 280 20.71 11.49 -1.87
C HIS A 280 21.47 12.23 -0.79
N PHE A 281 22.60 11.67 -0.37
CA PHE A 281 23.49 12.37 0.57
C PHE A 281 24.93 11.90 0.43
N VAL A 282 25.86 12.75 0.89
CA VAL A 282 27.26 12.43 1.05
C VAL A 282 27.52 12.11 2.52
N GLY A 283 28.08 10.94 2.77
CA GLY A 283 28.38 10.48 4.13
C GLY A 283 29.56 9.52 4.18
N PRO A 284 29.97 9.09 5.38
CA PRO A 284 31.05 8.13 5.53
C PRO A 284 30.57 6.71 5.18
N GLY A 285 31.48 5.86 4.70
CA GLY A 285 31.21 4.47 4.40
C GLY A 285 32.47 3.63 4.37
N TYR A 286 32.32 2.35 4.62
CA TYR A 286 33.46 1.42 4.55
C TYR A 286 33.52 0.76 3.17
N LYS A 287 34.67 0.89 2.50
CA LYS A 287 35.00 0.13 1.29
C LYS A 287 35.86 -1.04 1.69
N CYS A 288 35.34 -2.25 1.49
CA CYS A 288 35.97 -3.48 1.92
C CYS A 288 36.46 -4.30 0.73
N GLU A 289 37.63 -4.92 0.87
CA GLU A 289 38.24 -5.78 -0.13
C GLU A 289 38.61 -7.12 0.52
N GLU A 290 38.31 -8.22 -0.15
CA GLU A 290 38.72 -9.56 0.25
C GLU A 290 40.17 -9.80 -0.15
N LEU A 291 40.98 -10.14 0.83
CA LEU A 291 42.43 -10.28 0.68
C LEU A 291 42.87 -11.73 0.55
N ALA A 292 42.18 -12.64 1.19
CA ALA A 292 42.45 -14.08 1.12
C ALA A 292 41.15 -14.85 1.38
N ASN A 293 40.98 -15.99 0.69
CA ASN A 293 39.81 -16.85 0.82
C ASN A 293 40.20 -18.30 0.60
N GLY A 294 40.03 -19.09 1.65
CA GLY A 294 40.38 -20.52 1.66
C GLY A 294 41.81 -20.83 2.10
N VAL A 295 41.98 -22.08 2.51
CA VAL A 295 43.27 -22.62 2.98
C VAL A 295 44.30 -22.54 1.85
N GLY A 296 45.48 -22.01 2.16
CA GLY A 296 46.60 -21.91 1.20
C GLY A 296 46.46 -20.80 0.15
N SER A 297 45.45 -19.94 0.23
CA SER A 297 45.37 -18.79 -0.67
C SER A 297 46.45 -17.75 -0.35
N ASP A 298 46.96 -17.12 -1.40
CA ASP A 298 47.95 -16.03 -1.26
C ASP A 298 47.23 -14.77 -0.75
N MET A 299 47.90 -14.07 0.18
CA MET A 299 47.43 -12.81 0.73
C MET A 299 47.64 -11.67 -0.27
N LYS A 300 46.55 -11.01 -0.68
CA LYS A 300 46.63 -9.79 -1.46
C LYS A 300 47.04 -8.62 -0.58
N SER A 301 47.70 -7.61 -1.15
CA SER A 301 47.99 -6.34 -0.48
C SER A 301 46.71 -5.49 -0.44
N PHE A 302 46.53 -4.70 0.61
CA PHE A 302 45.49 -3.69 0.72
C PHE A 302 46.11 -2.30 0.58
N GLY A 303 46.14 -1.80 -0.64
CA GLY A 303 46.93 -0.63 -0.98
C GLY A 303 48.42 -0.82 -0.64
N ASP A 304 49.04 0.16 0.04
CA ASP A 304 50.44 0.08 0.51
C ASP A 304 50.59 -0.50 1.92
N ALA A 305 49.48 -0.86 2.57
CA ALA A 305 49.48 -1.38 3.93
C ALA A 305 49.78 -2.87 3.97
N LYS A 306 50.72 -3.26 4.86
CA LYS A 306 50.94 -4.68 5.17
C LYS A 306 49.83 -5.17 6.08
N ALA A 307 49.28 -6.35 5.74
CA ALA A 307 48.31 -7.03 6.56
C ALA A 307 48.90 -7.35 7.95
N PRO A 308 48.22 -7.03 9.04
CA PRO A 308 48.68 -7.35 10.40
C PRO A 308 48.43 -8.78 10.80
N LEU A 309 47.68 -9.54 9.98
CA LEU A 309 47.33 -10.94 10.19
C LEU A 309 47.43 -11.71 8.86
N ASN A 310 47.54 -13.00 8.98
CA ASN A 310 47.51 -13.93 7.86
C ASN A 310 46.60 -15.13 8.17
N LEU A 311 46.37 -15.98 7.21
CA LEU A 311 45.50 -17.17 7.37
C LEU A 311 45.95 -18.13 8.48
N SER A 312 47.22 -18.10 8.87
CA SER A 312 47.78 -19.05 9.86
C SER A 312 47.24 -18.86 11.29
N VAL A 313 46.56 -17.73 11.57
CA VAL A 313 45.91 -17.49 12.88
C VAL A 313 44.52 -18.06 12.94
N LEU A 314 43.91 -18.36 11.79
CA LEU A 314 42.54 -18.84 11.67
C LEU A 314 42.47 -20.37 11.59
N VAL A 315 41.32 -20.92 11.95
CA VAL A 315 41.02 -22.35 11.68
C VAL A 315 41.01 -22.59 10.17
N PRO A 316 41.48 -23.73 9.69
CA PRO A 316 41.96 -24.90 10.43
C PRO A 316 43.44 -24.86 10.82
N ALA A 317 44.23 -23.86 10.37
CA ALA A 317 45.65 -23.78 10.69
C ALA A 317 45.92 -23.49 12.18
N ALA A 318 45.14 -22.61 12.77
CA ALA A 318 45.11 -22.32 14.21
C ALA A 318 43.70 -22.53 14.77
N THR A 319 43.36 -21.80 15.82
CA THR A 319 42.11 -22.05 16.57
C THR A 319 41.15 -20.85 16.55
N TYR A 320 41.48 -19.75 15.89
CA TYR A 320 40.59 -18.61 15.83
C TYR A 320 39.56 -18.74 14.69
N THR A 321 38.27 -18.60 15.03
CA THR A 321 37.18 -18.46 14.07
C THR A 321 36.91 -17.01 13.73
N TYR A 322 37.33 -16.08 14.59
CA TYR A 322 37.27 -14.65 14.37
C TYR A 322 38.45 -13.94 15.01
N PHE A 323 39.04 -13.02 14.29
CA PHE A 323 40.15 -12.19 14.79
C PHE A 323 40.12 -10.81 14.10
N ALA A 324 40.03 -9.73 14.88
CA ALA A 324 39.96 -8.38 14.36
C ALA A 324 41.16 -7.52 14.80
N TYR A 325 41.75 -6.84 13.82
CA TYR A 325 42.64 -5.70 14.07
C TYR A 325 41.92 -4.43 13.63
N ILE A 326 41.61 -3.54 14.58
CA ILE A 326 40.81 -2.33 14.35
C ILE A 326 41.52 -1.06 14.78
N ASP A 327 42.67 -1.17 15.44
CA ASP A 327 43.35 -0.06 16.11
C ASP A 327 44.54 0.49 15.32
N LEU A 328 44.89 -0.19 14.21
CA LEU A 328 46.02 0.24 13.38
C LEU A 328 45.74 1.55 12.68
N GLY A 329 46.47 2.57 13.08
CA GLY A 329 46.29 3.90 12.55
C GLY A 329 45.24 4.73 13.26
N GLU A 330 44.82 4.33 14.43
CA GLU A 330 43.84 5.07 15.21
C GLU A 330 44.35 6.45 15.57
N TYR A 331 43.41 7.43 15.59
CA TYR A 331 43.62 8.71 16.21
C TYR A 331 44.03 8.53 17.66
N MET A 332 45.32 8.69 17.92
CA MET A 332 45.80 8.72 19.29
C MET A 332 45.27 9.99 19.93
N ARG A 333 44.40 9.85 20.92
CA ARG A 333 44.08 10.99 21.80
C ARG A 333 45.40 11.65 22.15
N PRO A 334 45.48 13.00 22.01
CA PRO A 334 46.66 13.69 22.50
C PRO A 334 46.90 13.19 23.92
N GLN A 335 48.05 12.56 24.17
CA GLN A 335 48.39 12.09 25.52
C GLN A 335 48.52 13.28 26.43
N MET A 336 47.41 13.64 27.03
CA MET A 336 47.25 14.78 27.86
C MET A 336 47.38 14.32 29.30
N ASN A 337 48.57 14.36 29.86
CA ASN A 337 48.66 14.49 31.28
C ASN A 337 48.07 15.86 31.65
N VAL A 338 46.80 15.84 31.98
CA VAL A 338 46.06 17.05 32.31
C VAL A 338 46.53 17.53 33.69
N THR A 339 47.28 18.59 33.68
CA THR A 339 47.49 19.39 34.88
C THR A 339 46.83 20.74 34.70
N LYS A 340 46.49 21.36 35.81
CA LYS A 340 45.83 22.64 35.98
C LYS A 340 45.55 23.44 34.67
N GLY A 341 44.30 23.43 34.25
CA GLY A 341 43.80 24.27 33.16
C GLY A 341 43.57 23.59 31.82
N GLY A 342 43.69 22.26 31.67
CA GLY A 342 43.36 21.54 30.45
C GLY A 342 44.38 21.62 29.33
N ILE A 343 45.58 22.12 29.59
CA ILE A 343 46.72 22.14 28.67
C ILE A 343 47.52 20.85 28.87
N PRO A 344 47.96 20.18 27.79
CA PRO A 344 48.89 19.08 27.90
C PRO A 344 50.15 19.54 28.64
N TYR A 345 50.37 19.04 29.82
CA TYR A 345 51.63 19.20 30.49
C TYR A 345 52.64 18.28 29.85
N GLN A 346 53.21 18.72 28.78
CA GLN A 346 54.33 18.02 28.25
C GLN A 346 55.37 18.97 27.86
N LEU A 347 56.53 18.66 28.33
CA LEU A 347 57.73 19.11 27.61
C LEU A 347 58.34 20.42 28.05
N GLY A 348 58.20 20.81 29.31
CA GLY A 348 59.00 21.90 29.87
C GLY A 348 59.02 23.21 29.07
N GLY A 349 58.05 23.37 28.15
CA GLY A 349 57.93 24.51 27.28
C GLY A 349 56.51 25.03 27.22
N SER A 350 56.35 26.31 27.01
CA SER A 350 55.09 27.03 26.91
C SER A 350 54.31 26.78 25.60
N ASP A 351 54.85 26.01 24.69
CA ASP A 351 54.30 25.86 23.36
C ASP A 351 53.39 24.64 23.23
N ILE A 352 52.19 24.87 22.75
CA ILE A 352 51.25 23.82 22.41
C ILE A 352 51.80 22.99 21.25
N PRO A 353 51.89 21.63 21.38
CA PRO A 353 52.43 20.79 20.31
C PRO A 353 51.75 21.05 18.98
N LYS A 354 52.57 21.14 17.90
CA LYS A 354 52.11 21.48 16.55
C LYS A 354 50.96 20.61 16.08
N ASN A 355 50.99 19.33 16.38
CA ASN A 355 50.03 18.33 15.90
C ASN A 355 49.03 17.88 16.99
N LEU A 356 48.84 18.68 18.03
CA LEU A 356 47.86 18.38 19.06
C LEU A 356 46.44 18.33 18.47
N GLY A 357 45.71 17.20 18.72
CA GLY A 357 44.35 17.00 18.26
C GLY A 357 44.21 16.73 16.76
N VAL A 358 45.30 16.53 16.03
CA VAL A 358 45.31 16.30 14.60
C VAL A 358 44.86 14.86 14.30
N PHE A 359 43.95 14.69 13.35
CA PHE A 359 43.69 13.39 12.73
C PHE A 359 44.80 13.09 11.74
N ARG A 360 45.65 12.09 12.06
CA ARG A 360 46.80 11.67 11.24
C ARG A 360 46.40 10.68 10.17
N THR A 361 45.53 9.76 10.52
CA THR A 361 44.97 8.74 9.63
C THR A 361 43.64 8.27 10.16
N GLU A 362 42.82 7.72 9.31
CA GLU A 362 41.58 7.04 9.73
C GLU A 362 41.90 5.54 9.81
N PRO A 363 41.58 4.86 10.91
CA PRO A 363 41.88 3.43 11.07
C PRO A 363 41.19 2.55 10.05
N SER A 364 41.95 1.64 9.46
CA SER A 364 41.42 0.54 8.63
C SER A 364 40.97 -0.61 9.51
N ILE A 365 39.91 -1.27 9.11
CA ILE A 365 39.40 -2.49 9.76
C ILE A 365 40.03 -3.70 9.08
N TRP A 366 40.69 -4.56 9.83
CA TRP A 366 41.26 -5.81 9.35
C TRP A 366 40.59 -6.96 10.10
N ILE A 367 39.95 -7.87 9.38
CA ILE A 367 39.23 -8.99 9.98
C ILE A 367 39.60 -10.26 9.27
N GLY A 368 40.02 -11.24 10.08
CA GLY A 368 40.10 -12.63 9.69
C GLY A 368 38.95 -13.40 10.34
N TYR A 369 38.26 -14.20 9.58
CA TYR A 369 37.18 -15.04 10.09
C TYR A 369 37.12 -16.37 9.34
N ALA A 370 36.49 -17.35 9.97
CA ALA A 370 36.22 -18.61 9.33
C ALA A 370 34.71 -18.76 9.13
N THR A 371 34.34 -19.21 7.96
CA THR A 371 32.96 -19.56 7.64
C THR A 371 32.88 -21.09 7.50
N VAL A 372 31.67 -21.61 7.71
CA VAL A 372 31.37 -23.05 7.52
C VAL A 372 30.42 -23.22 6.36
N HIS A 373 30.44 -24.42 5.76
CA HIS A 373 29.59 -24.66 4.60
C HIS A 373 28.10 -24.82 4.97
N ASP A 374 27.82 -25.39 6.15
CA ASP A 374 26.47 -25.72 6.59
C ASP A 374 26.27 -25.36 8.08
N TYR A 375 25.72 -24.20 8.36
CA TYR A 375 25.44 -23.70 9.73
C TYR A 375 24.36 -24.50 10.50
N THR A 376 23.79 -25.53 9.90
CA THR A 376 22.78 -26.39 10.56
C THR A 376 23.38 -27.66 11.17
N LYS A 377 24.67 -27.92 10.94
CA LYS A 377 25.41 -29.08 11.47
C LYS A 377 26.32 -28.65 12.59
N GLU A 378 26.62 -29.60 13.48
CA GLU A 378 27.70 -29.45 14.44
C GLU A 378 29.04 -29.54 13.72
N HIS A 379 29.97 -28.66 14.08
CA HIS A 379 31.30 -28.58 13.46
C HIS A 379 32.36 -29.08 14.44
N ALA A 380 33.52 -29.48 13.88
CA ALA A 380 34.64 -29.91 14.68
C ALA A 380 35.12 -28.81 15.64
N MET A 381 35.10 -29.08 16.95
CA MET A 381 35.50 -28.13 18.00
C MET A 381 36.93 -28.38 18.50
N ASP A 382 37.57 -29.42 18.05
CA ASP A 382 38.93 -29.77 18.43
C ASP A 382 39.77 -30.04 17.18
N LYS A 383 41.01 -29.58 17.18
CA LYS A 383 41.97 -29.76 16.10
C LYS A 383 42.25 -31.22 15.77
N GLU A 384 42.04 -32.11 16.75
CA GLU A 384 42.21 -33.56 16.62
C GLU A 384 40.95 -34.27 16.12
N SER A 385 39.83 -33.53 15.96
CA SER A 385 38.56 -34.08 15.50
C SER A 385 38.52 -34.27 13.99
N ASP A 386 37.82 -35.32 13.55
CA ASP A 386 37.49 -35.51 12.14
C ASP A 386 36.69 -34.34 11.64
N GLY A 387 37.02 -33.81 10.46
CA GLY A 387 36.34 -32.66 9.86
C GLY A 387 37.00 -31.29 10.11
N TRP A 388 37.92 -31.17 11.08
CA TRP A 388 38.57 -29.87 11.39
C TRP A 388 39.16 -29.17 10.17
N ASN A 389 39.77 -29.90 9.26
CA ASN A 389 40.40 -29.33 8.07
C ASN A 389 39.38 -29.01 6.95
N ASP A 390 38.23 -29.64 6.95
CA ASP A 390 37.24 -29.57 5.88
C ASP A 390 36.03 -28.68 6.21
N ASP A 391 35.71 -28.54 7.50
CA ASP A 391 34.53 -27.79 7.96
C ASP A 391 34.69 -26.26 7.79
N TYR A 392 35.96 -25.79 7.90
CA TYR A 392 36.22 -24.34 8.00
C TYR A 392 36.89 -23.75 6.76
N THR A 393 36.40 -22.64 6.30
CA THR A 393 37.02 -21.84 5.25
C THR A 393 37.45 -20.49 5.81
N PRO A 394 38.77 -20.24 5.98
CA PRO A 394 39.29 -18.98 6.49
C PRO A 394 39.23 -17.88 5.42
N ILE A 395 38.82 -16.71 5.82
CA ILE A 395 38.69 -15.52 4.96
C ILE A 395 39.28 -14.31 5.67
N ILE A 396 40.04 -13.50 4.93
CA ILE A 396 40.56 -12.22 5.41
C ILE A 396 40.10 -11.12 4.51
N PHE A 397 39.61 -10.04 5.10
CA PHE A 397 39.29 -8.82 4.40
C PHE A 397 39.76 -7.60 5.18
N ALA A 398 39.90 -6.48 4.47
CA ALA A 398 40.16 -5.19 5.07
C ALA A 398 39.19 -4.12 4.52
N CYS A 399 38.91 -3.13 5.35
CA CYS A 399 38.03 -2.02 4.96
C CYS A 399 38.68 -0.69 5.32
N ASP A 400 38.67 0.24 4.36
CA ASP A 400 39.02 1.65 4.56
C ASP A 400 37.76 2.51 4.68
N HIS A 401 37.91 3.62 5.40
CA HIS A 401 36.83 4.59 5.61
C HIS A 401 36.84 5.65 4.51
N TRP A 402 35.76 5.74 3.75
CA TRP A 402 35.62 6.59 2.57
C TRP A 402 34.47 7.58 2.71
N GLU A 403 34.58 8.71 2.01
CA GLU A 403 33.45 9.59 1.70
C GLU A 403 32.70 9.02 0.49
N VAL A 404 31.39 8.79 0.66
CA VAL A 404 30.54 8.04 -0.28
C VAL A 404 29.31 8.86 -0.62
N ASN A 405 28.95 8.92 -1.90
CA ASN A 405 27.63 9.38 -2.31
C ASN A 405 26.65 8.21 -2.26
N TYR A 406 25.63 8.37 -1.47
CA TYR A 406 24.56 7.39 -1.31
C TYR A 406 23.31 7.80 -2.06
N THR A 407 22.71 6.84 -2.77
CA THR A 407 21.34 6.92 -3.27
C THR A 407 20.52 5.90 -2.51
N VAL A 408 19.53 6.35 -1.74
CA VAL A 408 18.74 5.52 -0.83
C VAL A 408 17.26 5.67 -1.13
N ILE A 409 16.60 4.55 -1.35
CA ILE A 409 15.15 4.48 -1.45
C ILE A 409 14.59 4.21 -0.04
N LEU A 410 13.75 5.11 0.42
CA LEU A 410 13.01 4.96 1.67
C LEU A 410 11.59 4.53 1.36
N ASN A 411 11.17 3.39 1.90
CA ASN A 411 9.82 2.84 1.78
C ASN A 411 9.12 2.91 3.13
N PHE A 412 8.03 3.64 3.17
CA PHE A 412 7.21 3.83 4.37
C PHE A 412 5.92 3.02 4.23
N THR A 413 5.79 1.95 5.01
CA THR A 413 4.68 1.01 4.90
C THR A 413 4.20 0.61 6.29
N ALA A 414 2.91 0.68 6.54
CA ALA A 414 2.27 0.22 7.77
C ALA A 414 2.90 0.76 9.06
N GLY A 415 3.31 2.01 9.09
CA GLY A 415 3.95 2.65 10.25
C GLY A 415 5.48 2.53 10.27
N PHE A 416 6.07 1.67 9.45
CA PHE A 416 7.51 1.40 9.44
C PHE A 416 8.20 2.00 8.23
N GLN A 417 9.48 2.30 8.40
CA GLN A 417 10.39 2.69 7.33
C GLN A 417 11.30 1.51 6.99
N LYS A 418 11.35 1.13 5.74
CA LYS A 418 12.40 0.25 5.19
C LYS A 418 13.27 1.06 4.26
N TYR A 419 14.52 0.69 4.12
CA TYR A 419 15.42 1.36 3.21
C TYR A 419 16.13 0.37 2.30
N ASP A 420 16.55 0.86 1.15
CA ASP A 420 17.41 0.15 0.22
C ASP A 420 18.43 1.12 -0.36
N ILE A 421 19.72 0.81 -0.21
CA ILE A 421 20.81 1.62 -0.77
C ILE A 421 21.11 1.08 -2.16
N THR A 422 20.57 1.77 -3.15
CA THR A 422 20.68 1.37 -4.56
C THR A 422 22.04 1.69 -5.16
N GLU A 423 22.70 2.75 -4.68
CA GLU A 423 23.99 3.18 -5.21
C GLU A 423 24.92 3.65 -4.10
N ARG A 424 26.21 3.29 -4.24
CA ARG A 424 27.32 3.68 -3.39
C ARG A 424 28.49 4.12 -4.27
N ASP A 425 28.67 5.41 -4.41
CA ASP A 425 29.75 5.97 -5.22
C ASP A 425 30.85 6.48 -4.29
N TYR A 426 31.93 5.69 -4.17
CA TYR A 426 33.08 5.97 -3.33
C TYR A 426 33.95 7.07 -3.94
N LYS A 427 34.01 8.23 -3.29
CA LYS A 427 34.69 9.42 -3.82
C LYS A 427 36.18 9.48 -3.45
N ARG A 428 36.48 9.47 -2.15
CA ARG A 428 37.86 9.59 -1.63
C ARG A 428 37.93 8.99 -0.24
N LYS A 429 39.14 8.61 0.19
CA LYS A 429 39.40 8.27 1.59
C LYS A 429 39.12 9.47 2.48
N ILE A 430 38.58 9.25 3.66
CA ILE A 430 38.28 10.33 4.64
C ILE A 430 39.59 11.04 4.99
N ILE A 431 40.65 10.28 5.25
CA ILE A 431 42.04 10.79 5.39
C ILE A 431 42.91 9.90 4.50
N ASP A 432 43.54 10.52 3.52
CA ASP A 432 44.39 9.81 2.56
C ASP A 432 45.86 9.81 3.05
N THR A 433 46.09 8.94 4.03
CA THR A 433 47.40 8.69 4.62
C THR A 433 47.61 7.19 4.81
N THR A 434 48.89 6.79 4.87
CA THR A 434 49.28 5.42 5.23
C THR A 434 49.97 5.44 6.59
N TRP A 435 49.50 4.57 7.49
CA TRP A 435 50.08 4.39 8.82
C TRP A 435 51.38 3.61 8.76
N ILE A 436 52.41 4.16 9.42
CA ILE A 436 53.74 3.55 9.50
C ILE A 436 54.05 3.30 10.97
N SER A 437 54.16 2.03 11.33
CA SER A 437 54.56 1.63 12.66
C SER A 437 56.06 1.66 12.85
N TRP A 438 56.49 2.22 13.95
CA TRP A 438 57.85 2.20 14.48
C TRP A 438 58.95 2.69 13.54
N THR A 439 59.23 3.94 13.68
CA THR A 439 60.53 4.55 13.27
C THR A 439 61.07 5.32 14.45
N ASN A 440 62.35 5.45 14.56
CA ASN A 440 63.00 6.24 15.63
C ASN A 440 62.76 7.75 15.55
N GLU A 441 61.88 8.19 14.64
CA GLU A 441 61.59 9.59 14.37
C GLU A 441 60.10 9.87 14.56
N SER A 442 59.72 10.42 15.69
CA SER A 442 58.39 11.00 15.90
C SER A 442 58.34 12.38 15.25
N THR A 443 57.75 12.48 14.06
CA THR A 443 57.61 13.75 13.35
C THR A 443 56.28 14.45 13.58
N ASP A 444 55.33 13.79 14.22
CA ASP A 444 53.94 14.24 14.37
C ASP A 444 53.64 14.83 15.76
N GLY A 445 54.61 14.91 16.63
CA GLY A 445 54.45 15.48 17.99
C GLY A 445 53.86 14.51 19.01
N THR A 446 53.77 13.23 18.69
CA THR A 446 53.47 12.15 19.64
C THR A 446 54.74 11.40 20.04
N TYR A 447 54.71 10.67 21.18
CA TYR A 447 55.89 9.92 21.68
C TYR A 447 55.84 8.44 21.32
N ASP A 448 54.94 8.04 20.46
CA ASP A 448 54.72 6.62 20.21
C ASP A 448 55.61 6.03 19.09
N GLY A 449 56.41 6.87 18.42
CA GLY A 449 57.22 6.42 17.31
C GLY A 449 56.45 6.01 16.06
N ASN A 450 55.14 6.13 16.06
CA ASN A 450 54.26 5.85 14.94
C ASN A 450 53.90 7.16 14.22
N TYR A 451 53.76 7.10 12.90
CA TYR A 451 53.34 8.26 12.13
C TYR A 451 52.57 7.84 10.87
N ALA A 452 51.94 8.79 10.23
CA ALA A 452 51.28 8.60 8.96
C ALA A 452 51.83 9.49 7.88
N LYS A 453 51.86 9.05 6.64
CA LYS A 453 52.35 9.83 5.48
C LYS A 453 51.27 9.90 4.41
N PRO A 454 51.19 11.00 3.67
CA PRO A 454 51.94 12.25 3.82
C PRO A 454 51.34 13.18 4.88
N GLU A 455 52.15 13.89 5.66
CA GLU A 455 51.69 14.84 6.70
C GLU A 455 50.81 15.97 6.17
N ILE A 456 50.95 16.34 4.88
CA ILE A 456 50.12 17.37 4.27
C ILE A 456 48.64 17.04 4.27
N ASN A 457 48.29 15.75 4.32
CA ASN A 457 46.91 15.25 4.34
C ASN A 457 46.31 15.17 5.75
N TYR A 458 47.10 15.49 6.77
CA TYR A 458 46.62 15.57 8.13
C TYR A 458 45.48 16.59 8.26
N VAL A 459 44.47 16.26 9.03
CA VAL A 459 43.34 17.14 9.30
C VAL A 459 43.52 17.78 10.68
N SER A 460 43.89 19.06 10.66
CA SER A 460 44.25 19.80 11.86
C SER A 460 43.15 20.77 12.29
N PRO A 461 42.83 20.83 13.60
CA PRO A 461 41.83 21.78 14.12
C PRO A 461 42.33 23.24 14.02
N ARG A 462 43.63 23.45 13.76
CA ARG A 462 44.21 24.78 13.59
C ARG A 462 44.19 25.28 12.15
N LYS A 463 44.22 24.37 11.16
CA LYS A 463 44.30 24.74 9.75
C LYS A 463 42.94 24.93 9.10
N ASP A 464 42.07 23.95 9.26
CA ASP A 464 40.73 23.92 8.67
C ASP A 464 39.76 23.33 9.68
N TYR A 465 39.23 24.17 10.51
CA TYR A 465 38.35 23.77 11.59
C TYR A 465 37.01 23.23 11.08
N ALA A 466 36.49 23.75 10.00
CA ALA A 466 35.24 23.29 9.41
C ALA A 466 35.36 21.84 8.93
N ARG A 467 36.34 21.56 8.08
CA ARG A 467 36.66 20.21 7.65
C ARG A 467 36.96 19.28 8.83
N TYR A 468 37.72 19.78 9.82
CA TYR A 468 38.04 19.01 11.01
C TYR A 468 36.80 18.50 11.74
N ARG A 469 35.78 19.31 11.91
CA ARG A 469 34.52 18.92 12.56
C ARG A 469 33.76 17.86 11.76
N ARG A 470 33.68 17.98 10.44
CA ARG A 470 33.08 16.96 9.59
C ARG A 470 33.83 15.63 9.69
N ILE A 471 35.18 15.67 9.65
CA ILE A 471 35.99 14.47 9.82
C ILE A 471 35.82 13.87 11.22
N ALA A 472 35.72 14.67 12.26
CA ALA A 472 35.44 14.20 13.61
C ALA A 472 34.10 13.47 13.70
N ALA A 473 33.07 13.97 13.03
CA ALA A 473 31.75 13.28 12.95
C ALA A 473 31.86 11.92 12.24
N TYR A 474 32.58 11.87 11.12
CA TYR A 474 32.85 10.61 10.40
C TYR A 474 33.65 9.64 11.25
N HIS A 475 34.72 10.12 11.90
CA HIS A 475 35.53 9.33 12.82
C HIS A 475 34.70 8.77 13.98
N SER A 476 33.83 9.59 14.59
CA SER A 476 32.92 9.15 15.67
C SER A 476 32.03 7.99 15.26
N LEU A 477 31.43 8.05 14.05
CA LEU A 477 30.63 6.96 13.52
C LEU A 477 31.47 5.71 13.27
N GLY A 478 32.64 5.87 12.63
CA GLY A 478 33.57 4.76 12.39
C GLY A 478 34.06 4.12 13.67
N LEU A 479 34.38 4.93 14.70
CA LEU A 479 34.82 4.45 15.99
C LEU A 479 33.75 3.55 16.66
N LYS A 480 32.46 3.92 16.59
CA LYS A 480 31.40 3.11 17.15
C LYS A 480 31.30 1.72 16.51
N LEU A 481 31.46 1.64 15.21
CA LEU A 481 31.53 0.32 14.51
C LEU A 481 32.77 -0.46 14.94
N ARG A 482 33.96 0.20 14.92
CA ARG A 482 35.23 -0.43 15.27
C ARG A 482 35.21 -0.99 16.71
N GLU A 483 34.72 -0.21 17.68
CA GLU A 483 34.54 -0.66 19.07
C GLU A 483 33.70 -1.94 19.17
N LYS A 484 32.71 -2.09 18.32
CA LYS A 484 31.82 -3.25 18.32
C LYS A 484 32.39 -4.46 17.57
N LEU A 485 33.24 -4.23 16.57
CA LEU A 485 33.95 -5.28 15.86
C LEU A 485 35.17 -5.80 16.62
N ALA A 486 35.58 -5.10 17.68
CA ALA A 486 36.73 -5.50 18.50
C ALA A 486 36.48 -6.86 19.16
N GLY A 487 37.46 -7.76 18.99
CA GLY A 487 37.43 -9.04 19.69
C GLY A 487 38.08 -10.18 18.94
N LYS A 488 38.02 -11.34 19.54
CA LYS A 488 38.50 -12.61 18.99
C LYS A 488 37.60 -13.74 19.50
N ILE A 489 37.46 -14.76 18.67
CA ILE A 489 36.70 -15.97 19.01
C ILE A 489 37.61 -17.16 18.73
N LYS A 490 37.81 -18.01 19.71
CA LYS A 490 38.65 -19.17 19.65
C LYS A 490 37.80 -20.42 19.86
N VAL A 491 38.09 -21.45 19.08
CA VAL A 491 37.52 -22.79 19.25
C VAL A 491 38.62 -23.71 19.76
N GLU A 492 38.43 -24.24 20.98
CA GLU A 492 39.37 -25.14 21.64
C GLU A 492 38.60 -25.99 22.66
N LYS A 493 37.94 -27.05 22.20
CA LYS A 493 36.99 -27.91 22.93
C LYS A 493 35.71 -27.16 23.37
N ASP A 494 35.80 -25.86 23.59
CA ASP A 494 34.72 -24.94 23.88
C ASP A 494 34.94 -23.63 23.07
N ILE A 495 33.90 -22.87 22.90
CA ILE A 495 33.97 -21.57 22.25
C ILE A 495 34.36 -20.51 23.27
N ILE A 496 35.53 -19.93 23.10
CA ILE A 496 36.02 -18.82 23.92
C ILE A 496 35.91 -17.55 23.11
N ALA A 497 34.87 -16.79 23.38
CA ALA A 497 34.59 -15.53 22.72
C ALA A 497 34.98 -14.36 23.65
N ASP A 498 35.83 -13.46 23.17
CA ASP A 498 36.30 -12.30 23.88
C ASP A 498 36.12 -11.04 23.03
N GLY A 499 35.57 -9.99 23.63
CA GLY A 499 35.38 -8.69 23.00
C GLY A 499 33.93 -8.36 22.64
N ALA A 500 33.76 -7.12 22.15
CA ALA A 500 32.43 -6.55 21.89
C ALA A 500 31.71 -7.19 20.70
N VAL A 501 32.41 -7.90 19.82
CA VAL A 501 31.84 -8.60 18.66
C VAL A 501 30.75 -9.60 19.05
N THR A 502 30.86 -10.19 20.25
CA THR A 502 29.86 -11.13 20.79
C THR A 502 28.48 -10.50 21.01
N THR A 503 28.40 -9.19 21.07
CA THR A 503 27.13 -8.46 21.22
C THR A 503 26.44 -8.15 19.89
N LEU A 504 27.12 -8.41 18.75
CA LEU A 504 26.58 -8.16 17.43
C LEU A 504 25.78 -9.36 16.93
N LYS A 505 24.74 -9.11 16.17
CA LYS A 505 23.99 -10.15 15.43
C LYS A 505 24.72 -10.66 14.18
N LEU A 506 26.00 -10.42 14.09
CA LEU A 506 26.88 -10.89 13.00
C LEU A 506 27.46 -12.28 13.28
N LEU A 507 27.14 -12.84 14.43
CA LEU A 507 27.53 -14.17 14.81
C LEU A 507 26.30 -15.08 14.87
N ASP A 508 26.48 -16.33 14.46
CA ASP A 508 25.48 -17.36 14.66
C ASP A 508 25.25 -17.60 16.17
N ARG A 509 24.03 -17.92 16.54
CA ARG A 509 23.64 -18.08 17.96
C ARG A 509 24.08 -19.40 18.57
N HIS A 510 24.31 -20.41 17.74
CA HIS A 510 24.66 -21.75 18.22
C HIS A 510 26.14 -21.87 18.55
N GLU A 511 26.99 -21.53 17.59
CA GLU A 511 28.42 -21.77 17.70
C GLU A 511 29.24 -20.47 17.68
N SER A 512 28.58 -19.32 17.78
CA SER A 512 29.22 -17.99 17.70
C SER A 512 30.12 -17.81 16.49
N LEU A 513 29.80 -18.51 15.39
CA LEU A 513 30.54 -18.42 14.14
C LEU A 513 30.08 -17.16 13.37
N PRO A 514 31.00 -16.48 12.68
CA PRO A 514 30.66 -15.37 11.80
C PRO A 514 29.71 -15.80 10.68
N VAL A 515 28.67 -14.99 10.41
CA VAL A 515 27.68 -15.27 9.33
C VAL A 515 28.35 -15.38 7.96
N HIS A 516 27.75 -16.11 7.04
CA HIS A 516 28.35 -16.47 5.75
C HIS A 516 28.89 -15.28 4.94
N TYR A 517 28.18 -14.13 4.89
CA TYR A 517 28.63 -12.93 4.18
C TYR A 517 29.06 -11.83 5.14
N PHE A 518 29.90 -12.15 6.10
CA PHE A 518 30.28 -11.29 7.21
C PHE A 518 30.77 -9.89 6.75
N GLN A 519 31.61 -9.81 5.73
CA GLN A 519 32.09 -8.56 5.15
C GLN A 519 30.92 -7.64 4.67
N LYS A 520 29.92 -8.23 4.04
CA LYS A 520 28.74 -7.49 3.55
C LYS A 520 27.87 -7.00 4.71
N GLU A 521 27.71 -7.85 5.72
CA GLU A 521 26.91 -7.54 6.91
C GLU A 521 27.59 -6.47 7.79
N VAL A 522 28.90 -6.46 7.91
CA VAL A 522 29.64 -5.37 8.58
C VAL A 522 29.34 -4.02 7.92
N ARG A 523 29.39 -3.95 6.58
CA ARG A 523 29.04 -2.74 5.85
C ARG A 523 27.59 -2.35 6.08
N ARG A 524 26.66 -3.30 6.02
CA ARG A 524 25.23 -3.07 6.25
C ARG A 524 24.96 -2.53 7.66
N THR A 525 25.61 -3.11 8.66
CA THR A 525 25.48 -2.65 10.05
C THR A 525 25.92 -1.17 10.21
N TYR A 526 26.94 -0.76 9.47
CA TYR A 526 27.35 0.66 9.43
C TYR A 526 26.31 1.54 8.72
N GLU A 527 25.76 1.06 7.63
CA GLU A 527 24.69 1.73 6.88
C GLU A 527 23.41 1.83 7.72
N ASP A 528 23.06 0.80 8.49
CA ASP A 528 21.95 0.82 9.47
C ASP A 528 22.14 1.94 10.50
N LEU A 529 23.39 2.15 10.96
CA LEU A 529 23.70 3.24 11.86
C LEU A 529 23.47 4.61 11.19
N LEU A 530 23.91 4.79 9.94
CA LEU A 530 23.69 6.04 9.19
C LEU A 530 22.21 6.34 8.98
N ILE A 531 21.42 5.34 8.57
CA ILE A 531 19.98 5.52 8.33
C ILE A 531 19.23 5.79 9.64
N THR A 532 19.67 5.18 10.74
CA THR A 532 19.09 5.45 12.07
C THR A 532 19.22 6.91 12.49
N LEU A 533 20.27 7.62 12.06
CA LEU A 533 20.42 9.05 12.34
C LEU A 533 19.22 9.87 11.87
N LEU A 534 18.56 9.48 10.77
CA LEU A 534 17.37 10.15 10.24
C LEU A 534 16.19 10.15 11.23
N SER A 535 16.21 9.25 12.20
CA SER A 535 15.16 9.16 13.23
C SER A 535 15.30 10.23 14.32
N ASP A 536 16.48 10.86 14.46
CA ASP A 536 16.71 11.94 15.42
C ASP A 536 16.91 13.29 14.73
N PRO A 537 15.83 14.11 14.64
CA PRO A 537 15.91 15.41 13.97
C PRO A 537 16.78 16.44 14.70
N GLN A 538 17.22 16.18 15.94
CA GLN A 538 18.05 17.09 16.71
C GLN A 538 19.52 17.04 16.31
N LEU A 539 19.93 16.04 15.53
CA LEU A 539 21.29 15.93 15.05
C LEU A 539 21.60 16.99 13.98
N LEU A 540 22.79 17.60 14.02
CA LEU A 540 23.27 18.53 13.00
C LEU A 540 23.33 17.91 11.62
N ALA A 541 23.69 16.65 11.54
CA ALA A 541 23.76 15.93 10.27
C ALA A 541 22.39 15.69 9.63
N VAL A 542 21.27 15.88 10.35
CA VAL A 542 19.92 15.59 9.83
C VAL A 542 19.27 16.87 9.32
N ALA A 543 18.96 16.88 8.04
CA ALA A 543 18.39 18.00 7.31
C ALA A 543 17.10 17.62 6.57
N TRP A 544 16.39 18.63 6.07
CA TRP A 544 15.25 18.39 5.17
C TRP A 544 15.75 17.97 3.78
N ALA A 545 15.13 16.94 3.20
CA ALA A 545 15.50 16.50 1.85
C ALA A 545 15.21 17.56 0.78
N ALA A 546 14.20 18.40 1.00
CA ALA A 546 13.86 19.51 0.09
C ALA A 546 14.89 20.63 0.11
N ASP A 547 15.50 20.91 1.27
CA ASP A 547 16.57 21.90 1.45
C ASP A 547 17.59 21.39 2.48
N PRO A 548 18.63 20.67 2.04
CA PRO A 548 19.64 20.11 2.94
C PRO A 548 20.46 21.16 3.72
N SER A 549 20.33 22.44 3.42
CA SER A 549 20.96 23.51 4.19
C SER A 549 20.22 23.82 5.49
N LYS A 550 18.95 23.42 5.61
CA LYS A 550 18.10 23.63 6.78
C LYS A 550 18.05 22.38 7.65
N LEU A 551 18.31 22.55 8.95
CA LEU A 551 18.23 21.48 9.94
C LEU A 551 16.78 21.01 10.13
N SER A 552 16.58 19.70 10.27
CA SER A 552 15.23 19.13 10.42
C SER A 552 14.64 19.34 11.81
N GLY A 553 15.46 19.70 12.81
CA GLY A 553 15.00 19.99 14.18
C GLY A 553 14.46 21.41 14.37
N THR A 554 14.62 22.29 13.40
CA THR A 554 14.25 23.71 13.48
C THR A 554 12.94 24.02 12.79
N GLY A 555 11.83 23.41 13.19
CA GLY A 555 10.52 23.80 12.66
C GLY A 555 9.55 22.67 12.43
N THR A 556 8.28 23.02 12.41
CA THR A 556 7.19 22.16 11.93
C THR A 556 7.26 22.11 10.41
N GLY A 557 7.14 20.90 9.84
CA GLY A 557 7.17 20.69 8.41
C GLY A 557 6.16 21.57 7.66
N GLY A 558 6.62 22.70 7.12
CA GLY A 558 5.87 23.62 6.29
C GLY A 558 5.91 23.21 4.80
N GLU A 559 5.40 24.06 3.95
CA GLU A 559 5.46 23.85 2.49
C GLU A 559 6.87 23.68 1.95
N ASP A 560 7.83 24.37 2.56
CA ASP A 560 9.26 24.34 2.19
C ASP A 560 9.94 22.99 2.48
N THR A 561 9.28 22.06 3.17
CA THR A 561 9.83 20.73 3.49
C THR A 561 9.28 19.62 2.62
N LYS A 562 8.44 19.94 1.64
CA LYS A 562 7.83 18.98 0.74
C LYS A 562 8.82 18.45 -0.28
N TYR A 563 8.93 17.14 -0.33
CA TYR A 563 9.86 16.43 -1.21
C TYR A 563 9.14 15.41 -2.09
N LYS A 564 9.65 15.14 -3.28
CA LYS A 564 9.04 14.21 -4.24
C LYS A 564 8.88 12.82 -3.64
N CYS A 565 7.68 12.26 -3.74
CA CYS A 565 7.39 10.90 -3.32
C CYS A 565 6.28 10.28 -4.17
N GLU A 566 6.28 8.97 -4.24
CA GLU A 566 5.21 8.16 -4.80
C GLU A 566 4.37 7.59 -3.66
N ARG A 567 3.09 7.93 -3.60
CA ARG A 567 2.15 7.40 -2.60
C ARG A 567 1.32 6.28 -3.19
N ARG A 568 1.08 5.26 -2.37
CA ARG A 568 0.27 4.08 -2.72
C ARG A 568 -0.74 3.81 -1.63
N ARG A 569 -1.96 3.50 -2.03
CA ARG A 569 -2.95 2.96 -1.10
C ARG A 569 -3.76 1.86 -1.75
N LYS A 570 -4.27 0.95 -0.95
CA LYS A 570 -5.26 -0.01 -1.40
C LYS A 570 -6.54 0.73 -1.78
N ALA A 571 -7.02 0.53 -2.97
CA ALA A 571 -8.25 1.11 -3.46
C ALA A 571 -9.02 0.05 -4.25
N ASN A 572 -10.34 0.15 -4.20
CA ASN A 572 -11.20 -0.71 -5.00
C ASN A 572 -11.60 0.04 -6.26
N TYR A 573 -11.66 -0.68 -7.37
CA TYR A 573 -12.06 -0.15 -8.67
C TYR A 573 -13.27 -0.89 -9.20
N PHE A 574 -14.14 -0.19 -9.93
CA PHE A 574 -15.22 -0.85 -10.65
C PHE A 574 -14.69 -1.58 -11.87
N GLY A 575 -15.11 -2.86 -12.00
CA GLY A 575 -14.94 -3.66 -13.22
C GLY A 575 -16.29 -3.85 -13.90
N TYR A 576 -16.34 -3.84 -15.23
CA TYR A 576 -17.55 -4.00 -15.99
C TYR A 576 -17.43 -5.08 -17.06
N GLY A 577 -18.32 -6.08 -16.99
CA GLY A 577 -18.46 -7.17 -17.96
C GLY A 577 -19.46 -6.82 -19.08
N TRP A 578 -19.09 -6.02 -20.06
CA TRP A 578 -20.01 -5.47 -21.07
C TRP A 578 -20.70 -6.52 -21.95
N LEU A 579 -20.04 -7.64 -22.25
CA LEU A 579 -20.52 -8.63 -23.20
C LEU A 579 -21.85 -9.29 -22.76
N VAL A 580 -21.93 -9.70 -21.49
CA VAL A 580 -23.15 -10.35 -20.97
C VAL A 580 -24.30 -9.35 -20.88
N LEU A 581 -24.05 -8.13 -20.44
CA LEU A 581 -25.07 -7.09 -20.37
C LEU A 581 -25.66 -6.78 -21.74
N VAL A 582 -24.79 -6.56 -22.74
CA VAL A 582 -25.22 -6.27 -24.11
C VAL A 582 -25.96 -7.46 -24.70
N ALA A 583 -25.46 -8.69 -24.54
CA ALA A 583 -26.10 -9.89 -25.06
C ALA A 583 -27.52 -10.07 -24.48
N VAL A 584 -27.67 -9.96 -23.16
CA VAL A 584 -28.98 -10.14 -22.50
C VAL A 584 -30.00 -9.09 -22.94
N TYR A 585 -29.59 -7.81 -22.98
CA TYR A 585 -30.49 -6.76 -23.47
C TYR A 585 -30.82 -6.87 -24.97
N THR A 586 -29.86 -7.29 -25.78
CA THR A 586 -30.09 -7.48 -27.22
C THR A 586 -31.11 -8.61 -27.44
N VAL A 587 -30.91 -9.76 -26.79
CA VAL A 587 -31.86 -10.88 -26.88
C VAL A 587 -33.25 -10.47 -26.41
N SER A 588 -33.36 -9.81 -25.26
CA SER A 588 -34.65 -9.32 -24.73
C SER A 588 -35.31 -8.33 -25.68
N SER A 589 -34.54 -7.36 -26.20
CA SER A 589 -35.04 -6.36 -27.15
C SER A 589 -35.55 -6.97 -28.45
N VAL A 590 -34.85 -7.98 -28.99
CA VAL A 590 -35.25 -8.69 -30.22
C VAL A 590 -36.55 -9.48 -29.98
N ILE A 591 -36.65 -10.24 -28.88
CA ILE A 591 -37.86 -11.00 -28.56
C ILE A 591 -39.05 -10.05 -28.45
N VAL A 592 -38.90 -8.95 -27.71
CA VAL A 592 -39.99 -8.01 -27.47
C VAL A 592 -40.33 -7.24 -28.75
N LEU A 593 -39.35 -6.87 -29.58
CA LEU A 593 -39.57 -6.21 -30.88
C LEU A 593 -40.40 -7.09 -31.82
N VAL A 594 -40.05 -8.39 -31.90
CA VAL A 594 -40.81 -9.36 -32.69
C VAL A 594 -42.24 -9.45 -32.13
N GLY A 595 -42.37 -9.46 -30.80
CA GLY A 595 -43.68 -9.40 -30.13
C GLY A 595 -44.50 -8.17 -30.54
N VAL A 596 -43.89 -7.00 -30.57
CA VAL A 596 -44.52 -5.74 -30.99
C VAL A 596 -45.00 -5.84 -32.46
N CYS A 597 -44.14 -6.36 -33.35
CA CYS A 597 -44.52 -6.52 -34.76
C CYS A 597 -45.75 -7.40 -34.93
N PHE A 598 -45.80 -8.57 -34.28
CA PHE A 598 -46.97 -9.45 -34.28
C PHE A 598 -48.19 -8.85 -33.59
N GLY A 599 -48.00 -8.11 -32.49
CA GLY A 599 -49.06 -7.40 -31.75
C GLY A 599 -49.72 -6.30 -32.60
N ILE A 600 -48.90 -5.50 -33.30
CA ILE A 600 -49.39 -4.44 -34.19
C ILE A 600 -50.10 -5.07 -35.39
N ASP A 601 -49.54 -6.13 -36.00
CA ASP A 601 -50.17 -6.85 -37.10
C ASP A 601 -51.53 -7.44 -36.67
N ALA A 602 -51.63 -7.99 -35.46
CA ALA A 602 -52.90 -8.47 -34.91
C ALA A 602 -53.94 -7.35 -34.77
N MET A 603 -53.55 -6.17 -34.34
CA MET A 603 -54.43 -5.01 -34.22
C MET A 603 -54.88 -4.46 -35.58
N THR A 604 -53.94 -4.34 -36.55
CA THR A 604 -54.24 -3.80 -37.85
C THR A 604 -55.12 -4.73 -38.69
N SER A 605 -54.88 -6.04 -38.61
CA SER A 605 -55.68 -7.05 -39.34
C SER A 605 -57.14 -7.07 -38.84
N ASP A 606 -57.36 -6.74 -37.58
CA ASP A 606 -58.69 -6.70 -37.00
C ASP A 606 -59.35 -5.29 -37.10
N GLY A 607 -58.69 -4.34 -37.76
CA GLY A 607 -59.22 -2.99 -38.00
C GLY A 607 -59.42 -2.19 -36.72
N THR A 608 -58.70 -2.47 -35.66
CA THR A 608 -58.84 -1.83 -34.35
C THR A 608 -57.62 -0.97 -34.03
N ASP A 609 -57.83 0.29 -33.64
CA ASP A 609 -56.72 1.16 -33.15
C ASP A 609 -56.53 1.07 -31.62
N ALA A 610 -57.42 0.34 -30.91
CA ALA A 610 -57.33 0.17 -29.47
C ALA A 610 -56.94 -1.28 -29.08
N GLN A 611 -56.06 -1.42 -28.13
CA GLN A 611 -55.68 -2.71 -27.59
C GLN A 611 -56.86 -3.43 -26.95
N ARG A 612 -56.98 -4.70 -27.23
CA ARG A 612 -57.95 -5.57 -26.57
C ARG A 612 -57.36 -5.95 -25.19
N VAL A 613 -58.10 -5.57 -24.17
CA VAL A 613 -57.73 -5.92 -22.79
C VAL A 613 -58.73 -6.94 -22.26
N MET A 614 -58.20 -7.93 -21.53
CA MET A 614 -59.04 -8.92 -20.87
C MET A 614 -59.73 -8.28 -19.65
N THR A 615 -60.85 -7.64 -19.87
CA THR A 615 -61.67 -7.05 -18.82
C THR A 615 -62.91 -7.94 -18.55
N PHE A 616 -63.39 -7.89 -17.34
CA PHE A 616 -64.64 -8.61 -16.96
C PHE A 616 -65.80 -8.28 -17.92
N SER A 617 -65.93 -7.04 -18.34
CA SER A 617 -66.95 -6.63 -19.32
C SER A 617 -66.76 -7.24 -20.71
N ALA A 618 -65.50 -7.41 -21.16
CA ALA A 618 -65.19 -8.04 -22.44
C ALA A 618 -65.50 -9.57 -22.39
N ILE A 619 -65.13 -10.22 -21.27
CA ILE A 619 -65.44 -11.63 -21.05
C ILE A 619 -66.94 -11.87 -20.92
N ALA A 620 -67.62 -11.07 -20.07
CA ALA A 620 -69.06 -11.19 -19.87
C ALA A 620 -69.87 -10.87 -21.15
N GLY A 621 -69.38 -9.92 -21.98
CA GLY A 621 -69.99 -9.60 -23.28
C GLY A 621 -69.82 -10.73 -24.30
N ALA A 622 -68.63 -11.37 -24.31
CA ALA A 622 -68.30 -12.45 -25.24
C ALA A 622 -69.04 -13.77 -24.92
N THR A 623 -69.34 -14.02 -23.64
CA THR A 623 -69.99 -15.27 -23.18
C THR A 623 -71.52 -15.24 -23.21
N LYS A 624 -72.13 -14.11 -23.57
CA LYS A 624 -73.59 -13.86 -23.49
C LYS A 624 -74.46 -14.84 -24.29
N LYS A 625 -73.90 -15.56 -25.26
CA LYS A 625 -74.61 -16.53 -26.13
C LYS A 625 -74.20 -17.99 -25.94
N VAL A 626 -73.33 -18.26 -24.99
CA VAL A 626 -72.90 -19.63 -24.69
C VAL A 626 -73.65 -20.09 -23.44
N SER A 627 -74.31 -21.25 -23.54
CA SER A 627 -75.05 -21.83 -22.40
C SER A 627 -74.06 -22.32 -21.33
N VAL A 628 -74.49 -22.28 -20.04
CA VAL A 628 -73.63 -22.73 -18.91
C VAL A 628 -73.29 -24.23 -19.09
N ASP A 629 -74.13 -25.03 -19.68
CA ASP A 629 -73.87 -26.44 -19.95
C ASP A 629 -72.77 -26.68 -21.01
N GLU A 630 -72.54 -25.76 -21.93
CA GLU A 630 -71.43 -25.81 -22.91
C GLU A 630 -70.10 -25.49 -22.28
N PHE A 631 -70.08 -24.64 -21.26
CA PHE A 631 -68.84 -24.31 -20.52
C PHE A 631 -68.39 -25.45 -19.59
N ASP A 632 -69.29 -26.27 -19.13
CA ASP A 632 -68.94 -27.39 -18.23
C ASP A 632 -68.22 -28.53 -18.97
N ARG A 633 -68.29 -28.56 -20.33
CA ARG A 633 -67.51 -29.48 -21.15
C ARG A 633 -66.17 -28.86 -21.54
N ARG A 634 -65.12 -29.07 -20.76
CA ARG A 634 -63.78 -28.55 -20.97
C ARG A 634 -63.19 -28.81 -22.37
N GLU A 635 -63.73 -29.78 -23.10
CA GLU A 635 -63.29 -30.15 -24.47
C GLU A 635 -64.07 -29.41 -25.58
N THR A 636 -65.11 -28.62 -25.25
CA THR A 636 -65.87 -27.88 -26.23
C THR A 636 -65.00 -26.85 -26.94
N LYS A 637 -64.93 -26.95 -28.27
CA LYS A 637 -64.20 -25.96 -29.09
C LYS A 637 -65.02 -24.69 -29.22
N ILE A 638 -64.40 -23.59 -28.90
CA ILE A 638 -65.01 -22.25 -29.01
C ILE A 638 -64.18 -21.36 -29.92
N ARG A 639 -64.82 -20.46 -30.62
CA ARG A 639 -64.21 -19.47 -31.49
C ARG A 639 -64.80 -18.10 -31.16
N CYS A 640 -63.95 -17.07 -31.17
CA CYS A 640 -64.36 -15.68 -30.92
C CYS A 640 -64.71 -14.98 -32.26
N PHE A 641 -65.94 -14.49 -32.35
CA PHE A 641 -66.40 -13.71 -33.49
C PHE A 641 -66.54 -12.23 -33.07
N THR A 642 -66.21 -11.34 -33.98
CA THR A 642 -66.46 -9.90 -33.86
C THR A 642 -67.74 -9.56 -34.58
N SER A 643 -68.71 -8.97 -33.87
CA SER A 643 -69.94 -8.42 -34.44
C SER A 643 -70.00 -6.93 -34.24
N GLU A 644 -70.30 -6.17 -35.30
CA GLU A 644 -70.41 -4.72 -35.25
C GLU A 644 -71.91 -4.34 -35.10
N LYS A 645 -72.30 -3.86 -33.93
CA LYS A 645 -73.69 -3.43 -33.66
C LYS A 645 -74.00 -2.02 -34.08
N ARG A 646 -73.02 -1.15 -34.19
CA ARG A 646 -73.09 0.24 -34.71
C ARG A 646 -71.70 0.59 -35.27
N PRO A 647 -71.60 1.56 -36.19
CA PRO A 647 -70.30 2.01 -36.66
C PRO A 647 -69.40 2.40 -35.47
N GLY A 648 -68.32 1.62 -35.24
CA GLY A 648 -67.35 1.78 -34.14
C GLY A 648 -67.61 0.99 -32.86
N GLU A 649 -68.74 0.29 -32.72
CA GLU A 649 -69.07 -0.52 -31.52
C GLU A 649 -68.99 -2.01 -31.88
N ARG A 650 -67.80 -2.58 -31.66
CA ARG A 650 -67.55 -4.03 -31.86
C ARG A 650 -67.81 -4.82 -30.58
N THR A 651 -68.64 -5.84 -30.67
CA THR A 651 -68.85 -6.81 -29.61
C THR A 651 -68.21 -8.14 -29.97
N TYR A 652 -67.61 -8.77 -28.99
CA TYR A 652 -66.98 -10.08 -29.14
C TYR A 652 -67.98 -11.14 -28.65
N GLU A 653 -68.15 -12.23 -29.43
CA GLU A 653 -69.03 -13.33 -29.08
C GLU A 653 -68.24 -14.63 -29.23
N PHE A 654 -68.16 -15.41 -28.12
CA PHE A 654 -67.73 -16.80 -28.22
C PHE A 654 -68.90 -17.65 -28.70
N ARG A 655 -68.69 -18.48 -29.70
CA ARG A 655 -69.65 -19.49 -30.18
C ARG A 655 -68.97 -20.83 -30.20
N ALA A 656 -69.70 -21.87 -29.80
CA ALA A 656 -69.28 -23.26 -29.92
C ALA A 656 -69.13 -23.58 -31.42
N GLU A 657 -68.03 -24.24 -31.80
CA GLU A 657 -67.80 -24.74 -33.12
C GLU A 657 -68.58 -26.06 -33.24
N LEU A 658 -69.71 -26.04 -33.92
CA LEU A 658 -70.44 -27.25 -34.20
C LEU A 658 -69.53 -28.20 -34.99
N GLN A 659 -69.18 -29.35 -34.43
CA GLN A 659 -68.53 -30.41 -35.17
C GLN A 659 -69.51 -30.89 -36.25
N GLY A 660 -69.25 -30.53 -37.53
CA GLY A 660 -69.95 -31.07 -38.67
C GLY A 660 -69.45 -32.48 -39.01
#